data_bb9d32e004c2d21fdbfdb6d4e24b0d75
#
_entry.id   bb9d32e004c2d21fdbfdb6d4e24b0d75
#
_cell.length_a   1.000
_cell.length_b   1.000
_cell.length_c   1.000
_cell.angle_alpha   90.00
_cell.angle_beta   90.00
_cell.angle_gamma   90.00
#
_symmetry.space_group_name_H-M   'P 1'
#
loop_
_entity.id
_entity.type
_entity.pdbx_description
1 polymer ?
#
loop_
_entity_poly.entity_id
_entity_poly.type
_entity_poly.pdbx_seq_one_letter_code
_entity_poly.pdbx_strand_id
1 'polypeptide(L)'
;MEFPMLSKGQNLSLPAEVEQIDVVLGWTESEVEVDASALLLNSGGKVRSDEDFVFYNHPESTDGSIRFLGTSGTEEGAQARIAIDLSAVPADVHTVALVGSVGEGRFGDLGKLALRVVDGAGYTLAEYVTADATTESAFVFGEVYRRNAEWKIRAVGQGWESGLAGLATDFGVDIDNEPEPEPTGTADTSSDLAEPAVPAPHGSAGDAPQLVPELPTTPTAPATPPKARTRGVRTAKRAVKKSKPVEFTLAEQDTWQPARLFSVIGVGTGEEQERRATSALIATMQAVRPFARAVCARMGAPVGVFEGYVEVAYERGETKVIPDAVLKVSRGARVWTGLLEVKTGNGKLKKEQLENYLDVARKKQYDVVVSLSNDVPASAGELPVEVDRRKLAKVALRHLSWAEVAHEARMLLSHGGIDDDLQAWILAEFLRYLDHPRSGAAEFVDMGRHWVTVRDAVTAGTLRAGDQKAAAVADTWVSLSRHLALRLTAELGVTVKHILPRRHGSDPAARNAAVAERLATDGVFEAVLRIPETAGDLVVIADVRTNKIRCRTTVEAPNEGTSGRRLSWLLRQLKDVPGDVQVEAVFSERGNEACEHLDTVRADPKVLTNGRSGDIVSFSLEQAFPMGGRRSGTAASFITSVTSSTDAFYGTVVQQLREWVPAAPKQNEQPRPGTQESDGE
;
A
#
# COMPACT_ATOMS: atom_id res chain seq x y z
N MET A 1 23.23 5.26 -50.00
CA MET A 1 22.33 6.43 -49.73
C MET A 1 22.44 6.71 -48.27
N GLU A 2 22.73 7.97 -47.88
CA GLU A 2 22.70 8.37 -46.47
C GLU A 2 21.23 8.43 -46.02
N PHE A 3 20.89 7.66 -45.02
CA PHE A 3 19.58 7.71 -44.36
C PHE A 3 19.65 8.68 -43.17
N PRO A 4 18.54 9.33 -42.79
CA PRO A 4 18.52 10.30 -41.69
C PRO A 4 18.81 9.63 -40.32
N MET A 5 19.84 10.12 -39.66
CA MET A 5 20.12 9.79 -38.25
C MET A 5 19.31 10.71 -37.35
N LEU A 6 18.51 10.14 -36.46
CA LEU A 6 17.69 10.90 -35.51
C LEU A 6 18.46 11.10 -34.19
N SER A 7 18.31 12.28 -33.62
CA SER A 7 18.70 12.57 -32.24
C SER A 7 17.51 12.34 -31.29
N LYS A 8 17.79 12.11 -30.01
CA LYS A 8 16.75 11.94 -28.97
C LYS A 8 15.72 13.10 -29.03
N GLY A 9 14.44 12.76 -29.08
CA GLY A 9 13.33 13.70 -29.23
C GLY A 9 13.04 14.17 -30.67
N GLN A 10 13.93 13.92 -31.62
CA GLN A 10 13.74 14.29 -33.03
C GLN A 10 12.73 13.36 -33.70
N ASN A 11 11.99 13.91 -34.67
CA ASN A 11 11.02 13.16 -35.46
C ASN A 11 11.19 13.38 -36.96
N LEU A 12 10.70 12.44 -37.74
CA LEU A 12 10.69 12.43 -39.19
C LEU A 12 9.32 12.01 -39.71
N SER A 13 8.78 12.66 -40.76
CA SER A 13 7.58 12.20 -41.46
C SER A 13 7.93 10.99 -42.33
N LEU A 14 7.14 9.92 -42.25
CA LEU A 14 7.25 8.79 -43.16
C LEU A 14 6.64 9.18 -44.50
N PRO A 15 7.24 8.74 -45.64
CA PRO A 15 6.67 9.01 -46.99
C PRO A 15 5.23 8.47 -47.09
N ALA A 16 4.36 9.22 -47.73
CA ALA A 16 2.92 8.86 -47.85
C ALA A 16 2.67 7.56 -48.64
N GLU A 17 3.63 7.12 -49.44
CA GLU A 17 3.57 5.91 -50.21
C GLU A 17 3.94 4.65 -49.39
N VAL A 18 4.47 4.82 -48.18
CA VAL A 18 4.90 3.71 -47.33
C VAL A 18 3.70 3.23 -46.52
N GLU A 19 3.14 2.11 -46.88
CA GLU A 19 2.02 1.46 -46.19
C GLU A 19 2.49 0.48 -45.11
N GLN A 20 3.71 -0.08 -45.27
CA GLN A 20 4.28 -1.07 -44.36
C GLN A 20 5.71 -0.71 -43.99
N ILE A 21 6.04 -0.87 -42.72
CA ILE A 21 7.38 -0.70 -42.17
C ILE A 21 7.77 -1.86 -41.28
N ASP A 22 9.06 -2.17 -41.27
CA ASP A 22 9.68 -3.02 -40.27
C ASP A 22 10.48 -2.12 -39.30
N VAL A 23 10.23 -2.28 -38.03
CA VAL A 23 11.01 -1.65 -36.96
C VAL A 23 11.98 -2.67 -36.40
N VAL A 24 13.26 -2.32 -36.39
CA VAL A 24 14.34 -3.16 -35.87
C VAL A 24 14.89 -2.49 -34.62
N LEU A 25 14.79 -3.17 -33.50
CA LEU A 25 15.40 -2.79 -32.21
C LEU A 25 16.68 -3.61 -32.07
N GLY A 26 17.84 -2.94 -31.89
CA GLY A 26 19.14 -3.59 -31.81
C GLY A 26 19.90 -3.23 -30.54
N TRP A 27 20.78 -4.14 -30.10
CA TRP A 27 21.73 -3.93 -28.98
C TRP A 27 23.01 -4.70 -29.23
N THR A 28 24.15 -4.19 -28.67
CA THR A 28 25.49 -4.71 -29.00
C THR A 28 26.00 -5.80 -28.06
N GLU A 29 25.47 -5.92 -26.83
CA GLU A 29 25.82 -6.99 -25.91
C GLU A 29 24.71 -8.02 -25.82
N SER A 30 25.03 -9.31 -25.75
CA SER A 30 24.04 -10.38 -25.92
C SER A 30 23.88 -11.34 -24.73
N GLU A 31 24.56 -11.11 -23.61
CA GLU A 31 24.39 -11.94 -22.43
C GLU A 31 23.05 -11.65 -21.67
N VAL A 32 22.44 -10.50 -21.96
CA VAL A 32 21.16 -10.08 -21.38
C VAL A 32 20.07 -10.30 -22.41
N GLU A 33 19.05 -11.05 -22.06
CA GLU A 33 17.88 -11.28 -22.90
C GLU A 33 16.95 -10.05 -22.89
N VAL A 34 16.65 -9.51 -24.06
CA VAL A 34 15.75 -8.36 -24.24
C VAL A 34 14.44 -8.83 -24.87
N ASP A 35 13.35 -8.61 -24.17
CA ASP A 35 11.99 -8.79 -24.67
C ASP A 35 11.52 -7.51 -25.37
N ALA A 36 11.50 -7.55 -26.72
CA ALA A 36 10.99 -6.45 -27.51
C ALA A 36 9.47 -6.54 -27.67
N SER A 37 8.80 -5.39 -27.65
CA SER A 37 7.34 -5.29 -27.70
C SER A 37 6.87 -4.00 -28.36
N ALA A 38 5.59 -3.98 -28.78
CA ALA A 38 4.90 -2.80 -29.27
C ALA A 38 3.60 -2.59 -28.51
N LEU A 39 3.28 -1.33 -28.23
CA LEU A 39 2.05 -0.91 -27.54
C LEU A 39 1.25 -0.01 -28.46
N LEU A 40 -0.02 -0.37 -28.75
CA LEU A 40 -0.94 0.46 -29.50
C LEU A 40 -1.65 1.42 -28.56
N LEU A 41 -1.37 2.69 -28.67
CA LEU A 41 -1.83 3.72 -27.75
C LEU A 41 -2.88 4.63 -28.39
N ASN A 42 -3.95 4.90 -27.65
CA ASN A 42 -4.96 5.89 -28.02
C ASN A 42 -4.43 7.34 -27.89
N SER A 43 -5.26 8.33 -28.18
CA SER A 43 -4.90 9.75 -28.06
C SER A 43 -4.52 10.21 -26.62
N GLY A 44 -4.91 9.44 -25.61
CA GLY A 44 -4.55 9.65 -24.20
C GLY A 44 -3.22 8.99 -23.80
N GLY A 45 -2.51 8.33 -24.73
CA GLY A 45 -1.25 7.65 -24.47
C GLY A 45 -1.40 6.34 -23.66
N LYS A 46 -2.57 5.69 -23.75
CA LYS A 46 -2.89 4.42 -23.08
C LYS A 46 -3.31 3.39 -24.08
N VAL A 47 -3.09 2.13 -23.76
CA VAL A 47 -3.69 1.01 -24.52
C VAL A 47 -5.20 1.04 -24.37
N ARG A 48 -5.94 0.46 -25.34
CA ARG A 48 -7.40 0.31 -25.29
C ARG A 48 -7.80 -0.92 -24.47
N SER A 49 -6.99 -1.98 -24.57
CA SER A 49 -7.08 -3.21 -23.80
C SER A 49 -5.70 -3.88 -23.76
N ASP A 50 -5.55 -4.96 -22.99
CA ASP A 50 -4.30 -5.72 -22.92
C ASP A 50 -3.93 -6.39 -24.25
N GLU A 51 -4.90 -6.58 -25.14
CA GLU A 51 -4.68 -7.07 -26.51
C GLU A 51 -3.91 -6.09 -27.41
N ASP A 52 -3.77 -4.83 -26.99
CA ASP A 52 -2.93 -3.81 -27.63
C ASP A 52 -1.45 -3.92 -27.27
N PHE A 53 -1.07 -4.94 -26.49
CA PHE A 53 0.32 -5.24 -26.15
C PHE A 53 0.83 -6.44 -26.95
N VAL A 54 1.69 -6.16 -27.93
CA VAL A 54 2.26 -7.16 -28.86
C VAL A 54 3.68 -7.50 -28.45
N PHE A 55 3.95 -8.79 -28.17
CA PHE A 55 5.23 -9.31 -27.71
C PHE A 55 5.35 -10.81 -28.05
N TYR A 56 6.38 -11.52 -27.60
CA TYR A 56 6.65 -12.92 -28.01
C TYR A 56 5.51 -13.91 -27.68
N ASN A 57 4.76 -13.73 -26.57
CA ASN A 57 3.61 -14.58 -26.21
C ASN A 57 2.28 -14.15 -26.86
N HIS A 58 2.21 -12.91 -27.34
CA HIS A 58 1.09 -12.34 -28.08
C HIS A 58 1.64 -11.63 -29.32
N PRO A 59 2.06 -12.42 -30.34
CA PRO A 59 2.90 -11.91 -31.44
C PRO A 59 2.16 -11.08 -32.47
N GLU A 60 0.83 -10.96 -32.43
CA GLU A 60 0.03 -10.22 -33.40
C GLU A 60 -1.09 -9.44 -32.70
N SER A 61 -1.30 -8.17 -33.06
CA SER A 61 -2.43 -7.39 -32.59
C SER A 61 -3.76 -7.93 -33.10
N THR A 62 -4.86 -7.78 -32.36
CA THR A 62 -6.20 -8.27 -32.73
C THR A 62 -6.66 -7.79 -34.12
N ASP A 63 -6.25 -6.59 -34.53
CA ASP A 63 -6.54 -6.00 -35.84
C ASP A 63 -5.55 -6.42 -36.93
N GLY A 64 -4.51 -7.19 -36.60
CA GLY A 64 -3.48 -7.66 -37.54
C GLY A 64 -2.52 -6.58 -38.04
N SER A 65 -2.59 -5.36 -37.51
CA SER A 65 -1.76 -4.24 -37.97
C SER A 65 -0.32 -4.30 -37.47
N ILE A 66 -0.06 -5.00 -36.35
CA ILE A 66 1.28 -5.12 -35.79
C ILE A 66 1.62 -6.56 -35.50
N ARG A 67 2.83 -6.98 -35.91
CA ARG A 67 3.34 -8.33 -35.70
C ARG A 67 4.76 -8.32 -35.16
N PHE A 68 5.02 -9.04 -34.11
CA PHE A 68 6.36 -9.37 -33.65
C PHE A 68 6.95 -10.51 -34.47
N LEU A 69 8.06 -10.26 -35.15
CA LEU A 69 8.69 -11.20 -36.06
C LEU A 69 9.82 -12.02 -35.41
N GLY A 70 10.10 -11.78 -34.13
CA GLY A 70 11.11 -12.51 -33.35
C GLY A 70 12.40 -11.73 -33.17
N THR A 71 13.29 -12.37 -32.39
CA THR A 71 14.64 -11.88 -32.06
C THR A 71 15.68 -12.75 -32.76
N SER A 72 16.75 -12.13 -33.27
CA SER A 72 17.85 -12.83 -33.95
C SER A 72 19.20 -12.26 -33.55
N GLY A 73 20.21 -13.13 -33.40
CA GLY A 73 21.59 -12.70 -33.18
C GLY A 73 22.19 -12.12 -34.48
N THR A 74 23.10 -11.16 -34.30
CA THR A 74 23.90 -10.53 -35.37
C THR A 74 25.40 -10.65 -35.02
N GLU A 75 26.30 -10.31 -35.94
CA GLU A 75 27.76 -10.32 -35.66
C GLU A 75 28.14 -9.28 -34.59
N GLU A 76 27.32 -8.26 -34.36
CA GLU A 76 27.58 -7.14 -33.46
C GLU A 76 26.67 -7.17 -32.21
N GLY A 77 25.84 -8.23 -32.00
CA GLY A 77 24.91 -8.31 -30.85
C GLY A 77 23.61 -9.03 -31.22
N ALA A 78 22.48 -8.48 -30.88
CA ALA A 78 21.16 -9.03 -31.21
C ALA A 78 20.18 -7.94 -31.65
N GLN A 79 19.13 -8.37 -32.38
CA GLN A 79 18.07 -7.49 -32.85
C GLN A 79 16.70 -8.16 -32.77
N ALA A 80 15.66 -7.40 -32.46
CA ALA A 80 14.27 -7.80 -32.55
C ALA A 80 13.58 -7.03 -33.68
N ARG A 81 12.62 -7.68 -34.36
CA ARG A 81 11.91 -7.08 -35.51
C ARG A 81 10.39 -7.08 -35.25
N ILE A 82 9.77 -5.94 -35.53
CA ILE A 82 8.33 -5.71 -35.42
C ILE A 82 7.83 -5.13 -36.74
N ALA A 83 6.89 -5.80 -37.39
CA ALA A 83 6.25 -5.30 -38.60
C ALA A 83 5.01 -4.48 -38.25
N ILE A 84 4.81 -3.37 -38.93
CA ILE A 84 3.67 -2.45 -38.76
C ILE A 84 3.05 -2.18 -40.13
N ASP A 85 1.78 -2.54 -40.30
CA ASP A 85 0.97 -2.13 -41.43
C ASP A 85 0.25 -0.83 -41.08
N LEU A 86 0.82 0.28 -41.55
CA LEU A 86 0.33 1.64 -41.24
C LEU A 86 -1.09 1.90 -41.78
N SER A 87 -1.49 1.17 -42.84
CA SER A 87 -2.81 1.30 -43.43
C SER A 87 -3.89 0.56 -42.65
N ALA A 88 -3.50 -0.53 -41.97
CA ALA A 88 -4.38 -1.35 -41.14
C ALA A 88 -4.54 -0.87 -39.70
N VAL A 89 -3.62 -0.01 -39.19
CA VAL A 89 -3.71 0.51 -37.82
C VAL A 89 -5.04 1.24 -37.61
N PRO A 90 -5.84 0.88 -36.58
CA PRO A 90 -7.13 1.50 -36.28
C PRO A 90 -7.07 3.01 -36.11
N ALA A 91 -8.17 3.71 -36.46
CA ALA A 91 -8.22 5.18 -36.41
C ALA A 91 -8.12 5.75 -35.00
N ASP A 92 -8.49 5.00 -33.97
CA ASP A 92 -8.41 5.34 -32.56
C ASP A 92 -7.03 5.05 -31.94
N VAL A 93 -6.13 4.36 -32.68
CA VAL A 93 -4.72 4.23 -32.31
C VAL A 93 -3.95 5.42 -32.87
N HIS A 94 -3.42 6.23 -31.95
CA HIS A 94 -2.65 7.43 -32.29
C HIS A 94 -1.14 7.20 -32.34
N THR A 95 -0.64 6.26 -31.53
CA THR A 95 0.79 6.01 -31.35
C THR A 95 1.05 4.53 -31.19
N VAL A 96 2.09 4.03 -31.81
CA VAL A 96 2.68 2.71 -31.56
C VAL A 96 4.01 2.94 -30.87
N ALA A 97 4.11 2.63 -29.57
CA ALA A 97 5.34 2.72 -28.81
C ALA A 97 6.18 1.44 -28.98
N LEU A 98 7.47 1.60 -29.23
CA LEU A 98 8.42 0.52 -29.52
C LEU A 98 9.33 0.35 -28.29
N VAL A 99 9.16 -0.77 -27.60
CA VAL A 99 9.64 -0.98 -26.26
C VAL A 99 10.54 -2.21 -26.19
N GLY A 100 11.51 -2.17 -25.30
CA GLY A 100 12.23 -3.35 -24.83
C GLY A 100 12.18 -3.46 -23.31
N SER A 101 12.23 -4.67 -22.79
CA SER A 101 12.41 -4.93 -21.36
C SER A 101 13.41 -6.05 -21.12
N VAL A 102 14.09 -6.02 -19.97
CA VAL A 102 15.03 -7.06 -19.55
C VAL A 102 14.54 -7.67 -18.24
N GLY A 103 14.51 -8.99 -18.19
CA GLY A 103 14.13 -9.74 -16.99
C GLY A 103 15.19 -9.67 -15.91
N GLU A 104 16.45 -9.81 -16.27
CA GLU A 104 17.63 -9.69 -15.42
C GLU A 104 18.65 -8.78 -16.11
N GLY A 105 19.30 -7.88 -15.38
CA GLY A 105 20.24 -6.89 -15.92
C GLY A 105 19.61 -5.51 -16.16
N ARG A 106 20.29 -4.69 -16.94
CA ARG A 106 19.93 -3.28 -17.22
C ARG A 106 20.23 -2.93 -18.66
N PHE A 107 19.51 -1.96 -19.22
CA PHE A 107 19.80 -1.46 -20.57
C PHE A 107 21.18 -0.81 -20.69
N GLY A 108 21.76 -0.29 -19.59
CA GLY A 108 23.13 0.19 -19.53
C GLY A 108 24.19 -0.89 -19.77
N ASP A 109 23.86 -2.16 -19.53
CA ASP A 109 24.75 -3.30 -19.73
C ASP A 109 24.73 -3.81 -21.18
N LEU A 110 23.82 -3.30 -22.04
CA LEU A 110 23.60 -3.75 -23.43
C LEU A 110 24.44 -3.01 -24.47
N GLY A 111 25.28 -2.07 -24.05
CA GLY A 111 26.10 -1.27 -24.93
C GLY A 111 25.25 -0.26 -25.74
N LYS A 112 25.41 -0.26 -27.09
CA LYS A 112 24.64 0.65 -27.93
C LYS A 112 23.27 0.09 -28.23
N LEU A 113 22.25 0.93 -28.06
CA LEU A 113 20.85 0.64 -28.41
C LEU A 113 20.51 1.32 -29.73
N ALA A 114 19.87 0.62 -30.65
CA ALA A 114 19.49 1.11 -31.96
C ALA A 114 18.00 0.91 -32.23
N LEU A 115 17.38 1.91 -32.84
CA LEU A 115 16.07 1.84 -33.48
C LEU A 115 16.26 2.14 -34.94
N ARG A 116 15.92 1.20 -35.84
CA ARG A 116 15.98 1.39 -37.28
C ARG A 116 14.59 1.12 -37.87
N VAL A 117 14.13 2.00 -38.76
CA VAL A 117 12.88 1.86 -39.47
C VAL A 117 13.19 1.58 -40.94
N VAL A 118 12.62 0.51 -41.45
CA VAL A 118 12.87 0.00 -42.83
C VAL A 118 11.53 -0.10 -43.53
N ASP A 119 11.47 0.28 -44.80
CA ASP A 119 10.28 0.09 -45.63
C ASP A 119 10.12 -1.36 -46.11
N GLY A 120 8.98 -1.67 -46.74
CA GLY A 120 8.69 -3.00 -47.27
C GLY A 120 9.65 -3.46 -48.39
N ALA A 121 10.47 -2.58 -48.97
CA ALA A 121 11.50 -2.88 -49.97
C ALA A 121 12.90 -3.07 -49.34
N GLY A 122 13.04 -2.89 -48.03
CA GLY A 122 14.28 -3.06 -47.29
C GLY A 122 15.17 -1.81 -47.22
N TYR A 123 14.66 -0.62 -47.61
CA TYR A 123 15.40 0.65 -47.47
C TYR A 123 15.22 1.24 -46.08
N THR A 124 16.32 1.65 -45.45
CA THR A 124 16.30 2.34 -44.14
C THR A 124 15.73 3.76 -44.30
N LEU A 125 14.63 4.04 -43.63
CA LEU A 125 13.95 5.33 -43.61
C LEU A 125 14.49 6.26 -42.54
N ALA A 126 14.84 5.70 -41.36
CA ALA A 126 15.42 6.43 -40.26
C ALA A 126 16.19 5.51 -39.31
N GLU A 127 17.19 6.05 -38.62
CA GLU A 127 17.91 5.34 -37.57
C GLU A 127 18.14 6.26 -36.36
N TYR A 128 18.03 5.70 -35.17
CA TYR A 128 18.39 6.35 -33.89
C TYR A 128 19.29 5.41 -33.12
N VAL A 129 20.42 5.90 -32.64
CA VAL A 129 21.38 5.13 -31.82
C VAL A 129 21.66 5.91 -30.53
N THR A 130 21.65 5.22 -29.41
CA THR A 130 21.99 5.80 -28.11
C THR A 130 22.84 4.84 -27.28
N ALA A 131 23.64 5.38 -26.37
CA ALA A 131 24.35 4.66 -25.33
C ALA A 131 24.10 5.29 -23.96
N ASP A 132 23.05 6.10 -23.84
CA ASP A 132 22.74 6.88 -22.63
C ASP A 132 21.91 6.09 -21.62
N ALA A 133 21.53 4.85 -21.90
CA ALA A 133 20.86 3.98 -20.93
C ALA A 133 21.83 3.60 -19.79
N THR A 134 21.30 3.52 -18.57
CA THR A 134 22.11 3.27 -17.36
C THR A 134 21.49 2.19 -16.48
N THR A 135 20.50 2.54 -15.67
CA THR A 135 19.88 1.67 -14.64
C THR A 135 18.53 1.11 -15.04
N GLU A 136 18.04 1.48 -16.19
CA GLU A 136 16.72 1.13 -16.69
C GLU A 136 16.63 -0.36 -17.03
N SER A 137 15.52 -1.00 -16.67
CA SER A 137 15.17 -2.38 -17.05
C SER A 137 13.99 -2.49 -18.01
N ALA A 138 13.37 -1.36 -18.39
CA ALA A 138 12.54 -1.24 -19.59
C ALA A 138 12.86 0.07 -20.31
N PHE A 139 12.71 0.09 -21.65
CA PHE A 139 13.17 1.21 -22.46
C PHE A 139 12.26 1.42 -23.68
N VAL A 140 11.77 2.64 -23.88
CA VAL A 140 11.09 3.05 -25.12
C VAL A 140 12.12 3.59 -26.08
N PHE A 141 12.38 2.84 -27.15
CA PHE A 141 13.32 3.23 -28.20
C PHE A 141 12.77 4.37 -29.03
N GLY A 142 11.49 4.29 -29.41
CA GLY A 142 10.84 5.28 -30.23
C GLY A 142 9.34 5.06 -30.34
N GLU A 143 8.69 5.92 -31.11
CA GLU A 143 7.25 5.90 -31.36
C GLU A 143 6.95 6.16 -32.83
N VAL A 144 6.03 5.38 -33.41
CA VAL A 144 5.40 5.67 -34.69
C VAL A 144 4.03 6.27 -34.39
N TYR A 145 3.76 7.51 -34.80
CA TYR A 145 2.57 8.23 -34.40
C TYR A 145 1.92 9.05 -35.49
N ARG A 146 0.61 9.27 -35.38
CA ARG A 146 -0.17 10.10 -36.32
C ARG A 146 -0.14 11.56 -35.93
N ARG A 147 0.15 12.43 -36.91
CA ARG A 147 0.00 13.87 -36.79
C ARG A 147 -0.42 14.51 -38.10
N ASN A 148 -1.55 15.24 -38.11
CA ASN A 148 -2.10 15.89 -39.32
C ASN A 148 -2.34 14.91 -40.46
N ALA A 149 -2.86 13.72 -40.17
CA ALA A 149 -3.09 12.60 -41.11
C ALA A 149 -1.82 11.98 -41.71
N GLU A 150 -0.63 12.34 -41.25
CA GLU A 150 0.66 11.75 -41.63
C GLU A 150 1.20 10.84 -40.51
N TRP A 151 1.87 9.78 -40.89
CA TRP A 151 2.65 8.97 -39.97
C TRP A 151 4.06 9.55 -39.79
N LYS A 152 4.52 9.59 -38.54
CA LYS A 152 5.85 10.06 -38.17
C LYS A 152 6.54 9.06 -37.28
N ILE A 153 7.85 8.98 -37.37
CA ILE A 153 8.70 8.29 -36.38
C ILE A 153 9.38 9.32 -35.49
N ARG A 154 9.42 9.06 -34.18
CA ARG A 154 10.15 9.84 -33.19
C ARG A 154 11.11 8.97 -32.41
N ALA A 155 12.36 9.41 -32.28
CA ALA A 155 13.32 8.83 -31.34
C ALA A 155 12.97 9.27 -29.92
N VAL A 156 12.71 8.34 -28.99
CA VAL A 156 12.31 8.66 -27.61
C VAL A 156 13.48 8.49 -26.65
N GLY A 157 14.05 7.31 -26.54
CA GLY A 157 15.20 7.05 -25.67
C GLY A 157 14.87 7.27 -24.19
N GLN A 158 13.71 6.82 -23.73
CA GLN A 158 13.27 6.95 -22.33
C GLN A 158 13.22 5.58 -21.68
N GLY A 159 13.81 5.47 -20.48
CA GLY A 159 13.85 4.22 -19.73
C GLY A 159 13.06 4.27 -18.43
N TRP A 160 12.76 3.08 -17.91
CA TRP A 160 12.12 2.83 -16.62
C TRP A 160 12.98 1.89 -15.79
N GLU A 161 13.44 2.35 -14.62
CA GLU A 161 14.13 1.50 -13.64
C GLU A 161 13.19 0.45 -13.01
N SER A 162 11.88 0.76 -12.99
CA SER A 162 10.82 -0.15 -12.52
C SER A 162 10.51 -1.29 -13.51
N GLY A 163 11.20 -1.33 -14.65
CA GLY A 163 11.07 -2.36 -15.66
C GLY A 163 9.71 -2.34 -16.38
N LEU A 164 9.38 -3.49 -16.97
CA LEU A 164 8.15 -3.68 -17.73
C LEU A 164 6.89 -3.36 -16.92
N ALA A 165 6.88 -3.66 -15.62
CA ALA A 165 5.73 -3.39 -14.75
C ALA A 165 5.44 -1.88 -14.61
N GLY A 166 6.47 -1.05 -14.47
CA GLY A 166 6.30 0.40 -14.41
C GLY A 166 5.89 0.98 -15.76
N LEU A 167 6.50 0.51 -16.82
CA LEU A 167 6.16 0.90 -18.19
C LEU A 167 4.71 0.51 -18.53
N ALA A 168 4.30 -0.73 -18.24
CA ALA A 168 2.95 -1.21 -18.48
C ALA A 168 1.90 -0.39 -17.70
N THR A 169 2.17 -0.08 -16.44
CA THR A 169 1.32 0.80 -15.63
C THR A 169 1.20 2.18 -16.26
N ASP A 170 2.33 2.73 -16.78
CA ASP A 170 2.34 4.04 -17.44
C ASP A 170 1.58 4.04 -18.79
N PHE A 171 1.46 2.90 -19.45
CA PHE A 171 0.70 2.75 -20.67
C PHE A 171 -0.69 2.11 -20.47
N GLY A 172 -1.02 1.69 -19.25
CA GLY A 172 -2.33 1.15 -18.88
C GLY A 172 -2.54 -0.32 -19.28
N VAL A 173 -1.45 -1.09 -19.44
CA VAL A 173 -1.47 -2.53 -19.67
C VAL A 173 -1.56 -3.25 -18.33
N ASP A 174 -2.46 -4.22 -18.21
CA ASP A 174 -2.48 -5.19 -17.12
C ASP A 174 -1.64 -6.41 -17.52
N ILE A 175 -0.38 -6.44 -17.10
CA ILE A 175 0.57 -7.51 -17.47
C ILE A 175 0.24 -8.86 -16.81
N ASP A 176 -0.81 -8.97 -16.06
CA ASP A 176 -1.16 -10.17 -15.30
C ASP A 176 -2.29 -11.02 -15.92
N ASN A 177 -2.82 -10.63 -17.09
CA ASN A 177 -3.81 -11.41 -17.82
C ASN A 177 -3.14 -12.37 -18.82
N GLU A 178 -2.72 -13.56 -18.36
CA GLU A 178 -2.65 -14.70 -19.26
C GLU A 178 -4.08 -15.18 -19.56
N PRO A 179 -4.52 -15.39 -20.81
CA PRO A 179 -5.83 -15.94 -21.11
C PRO A 179 -5.89 -17.40 -20.64
N GLU A 180 -6.72 -17.70 -19.64
CA GLU A 180 -7.12 -19.08 -19.36
C GLU A 180 -7.88 -19.65 -20.58
N PRO A 181 -7.69 -20.93 -20.95
CA PRO A 181 -8.42 -21.58 -22.03
C PRO A 181 -9.91 -21.66 -21.66
N GLU A 182 -10.77 -21.09 -22.50
CA GLU A 182 -12.22 -21.12 -22.35
C GLU A 182 -12.76 -22.55 -22.30
N PRO A 183 -13.72 -22.85 -21.40
CA PRO A 183 -14.55 -24.03 -21.51
C PRO A 183 -15.68 -23.76 -22.51
N THR A 184 -15.65 -24.49 -23.59
CA THR A 184 -16.72 -24.56 -24.60
C THR A 184 -18.06 -24.98 -23.99
N GLY A 185 -19.13 -24.23 -24.28
CA GLY A 185 -20.46 -24.83 -24.29
C GLY A 185 -21.62 -23.96 -23.84
N THR A 186 -22.34 -23.54 -24.83
CA THR A 186 -23.77 -23.45 -25.09
C THR A 186 -24.55 -22.22 -24.69
N ALA A 187 -25.14 -21.71 -25.76
CA ALA A 187 -26.11 -20.65 -25.92
C ALA A 187 -27.42 -20.85 -25.11
N ASP A 188 -28.06 -19.76 -24.72
CA ASP A 188 -29.40 -19.40 -25.26
C ASP A 188 -29.90 -18.00 -24.82
N THR A 189 -30.21 -17.26 -25.82
CA THR A 189 -31.26 -16.31 -26.20
C THR A 189 -32.08 -15.51 -25.17
N SER A 190 -32.21 -14.27 -25.57
CA SER A 190 -33.36 -13.40 -25.74
C SER A 190 -33.74 -12.38 -24.66
N SER A 191 -33.62 -11.13 -25.07
CA SER A 191 -34.66 -10.09 -25.33
C SER A 191 -35.40 -9.54 -24.07
N ASP A 192 -35.72 -8.32 -23.89
CA ASP A 192 -36.10 -7.21 -24.75
C ASP A 192 -36.37 -5.95 -23.89
N LEU A 193 -36.06 -4.75 -24.41
CA LEU A 193 -36.77 -3.47 -24.35
C LEU A 193 -37.30 -2.86 -23.01
N ALA A 194 -36.98 -1.68 -22.59
CA ALA A 194 -37.49 -0.40 -23.05
C ALA A 194 -37.27 0.73 -22.01
N GLU A 195 -36.78 1.88 -22.48
CA GLU A 195 -37.00 3.21 -21.88
C GLU A 195 -38.49 3.59 -21.91
N PRO A 196 -39.00 4.56 -21.12
CA PRO A 196 -38.84 5.95 -21.48
C PRO A 196 -38.87 7.04 -20.36
N ALA A 197 -38.15 8.12 -20.68
CA ALA A 197 -38.56 9.54 -20.68
C ALA A 197 -39.04 10.28 -19.41
N VAL A 198 -38.35 11.39 -19.23
CA VAL A 198 -38.50 12.67 -18.49
C VAL A 198 -39.92 13.28 -18.56
N PRO A 199 -40.37 14.13 -17.56
CA PRO A 199 -40.16 15.56 -17.74
C PRO A 199 -39.89 16.41 -16.48
N ALA A 200 -39.15 17.51 -16.66
CA ALA A 200 -39.23 18.73 -15.87
C ALA A 200 -40.42 19.59 -16.37
N PRO A 201 -40.81 20.76 -15.82
CA PRO A 201 -40.03 21.81 -15.18
C PRO A 201 -40.79 22.74 -14.15
N HIS A 202 -40.08 23.87 -13.80
CA HIS A 202 -40.56 25.18 -13.24
C HIS A 202 -40.81 25.25 -11.74
N GLY A 203 -40.43 26.26 -10.98
CA GLY A 203 -39.90 27.59 -11.24
C GLY A 203 -40.08 28.45 -9.99
N SER A 204 -39.29 29.51 -9.89
CA SER A 204 -39.60 30.81 -9.27
C SER A 204 -39.14 31.10 -7.84
N ALA A 205 -38.17 31.91 -7.78
CA ALA A 205 -37.82 33.18 -7.09
C ALA A 205 -38.55 33.57 -5.78
N GLY A 206 -37.81 34.16 -4.86
CA GLY A 206 -38.30 35.03 -3.81
C GLY A 206 -37.34 35.34 -2.69
N ASP A 207 -36.61 36.43 -2.81
CA ASP A 207 -36.21 37.45 -1.83
C ASP A 207 -35.66 37.11 -0.42
N ALA A 208 -34.51 37.77 -0.13
CA ALA A 208 -33.96 38.05 1.19
C ALA A 208 -34.82 39.07 1.98
N PRO A 209 -34.66 39.24 3.31
CA PRO A 209 -33.65 40.15 3.82
C PRO A 209 -32.96 39.76 5.13
N GLN A 210 -31.83 40.45 5.38
CA GLN A 210 -31.05 40.57 6.60
C GLN A 210 -31.87 40.96 7.83
N LEU A 211 -31.45 40.47 9.00
CA LEU A 211 -31.47 41.21 10.27
C LEU A 211 -30.52 40.56 11.30
N VAL A 212 -29.63 41.37 11.85
CA VAL A 212 -28.86 41.12 13.06
C VAL A 212 -29.69 41.50 14.27
N PRO A 213 -29.63 40.81 15.41
CA PRO A 213 -29.46 41.52 16.65
C PRO A 213 -28.53 40.85 17.68
N GLU A 214 -27.70 41.68 18.26
CA GLU A 214 -27.32 41.95 19.65
C GLU A 214 -27.33 40.84 20.73
N LEU A 215 -26.25 40.87 21.50
CA LEU A 215 -26.00 40.19 22.77
C LEU A 215 -26.95 40.72 23.87
N PRO A 216 -27.20 39.93 24.91
CA PRO A 216 -27.19 40.49 26.25
C PRO A 216 -26.30 39.72 27.26
N THR A 217 -25.83 40.51 28.17
CA THR A 217 -24.99 40.34 29.34
C THR A 217 -25.55 39.40 30.41
N THR A 218 -24.59 38.82 31.14
CA THR A 218 -24.65 38.01 32.37
C THR A 218 -25.59 38.52 33.50
N PRO A 219 -26.02 37.61 34.41
CA PRO A 219 -25.54 37.79 35.78
C PRO A 219 -25.07 36.51 36.52
N THR A 220 -24.14 36.76 37.41
CA THR A 220 -23.48 35.90 38.40
C THR A 220 -24.42 35.50 39.56
N ALA A 221 -24.38 34.22 40.01
CA ALA A 221 -24.58 33.81 41.42
C ALA A 221 -24.50 32.28 41.57
N PRO A 222 -24.43 31.73 42.81
CA PRO A 222 -23.22 31.55 43.63
C PRO A 222 -22.80 30.08 43.80
N ALA A 223 -21.62 29.90 44.38
CA ALA A 223 -20.95 28.62 44.64
C ALA A 223 -21.73 27.69 45.59
N THR A 224 -21.79 26.39 45.24
CA THR A 224 -22.19 25.27 46.10
C THR A 224 -21.06 24.23 46.16
N PRO A 225 -20.89 23.52 47.27
CA PRO A 225 -19.68 22.80 47.64
C PRO A 225 -19.50 21.44 46.92
N PRO A 226 -18.28 20.84 46.96
CA PRO A 226 -17.93 19.72 46.09
C PRO A 226 -18.56 18.41 46.58
N LYS A 227 -19.33 17.78 45.67
CA LYS A 227 -19.80 16.39 45.82
C LYS A 227 -18.72 15.40 45.38
N ALA A 228 -18.60 14.33 46.17
CA ALA A 228 -17.70 13.22 46.01
C ALA A 228 -17.70 12.63 44.55
N ARG A 229 -16.50 12.39 44.06
CA ARG A 229 -16.24 11.74 42.73
C ARG A 229 -16.68 10.29 42.81
N THR A 230 -17.82 9.96 42.22
CA THR A 230 -18.16 8.61 41.83
C THR A 230 -17.43 8.27 40.54
N ARG A 231 -16.64 7.20 40.54
CA ARG A 231 -15.97 6.61 39.41
C ARG A 231 -17.03 6.09 38.43
N GLY A 232 -16.91 6.44 37.13
CA GLY A 232 -17.60 5.74 36.06
C GLY A 232 -18.71 6.50 35.33
N VAL A 233 -18.42 7.70 34.82
CA VAL A 233 -19.20 8.23 33.69
C VAL A 233 -18.28 8.26 32.47
N ARG A 234 -18.55 7.35 31.50
CA ARG A 234 -18.00 7.45 30.15
C ARG A 234 -18.44 8.80 29.60
N THR A 235 -17.53 9.75 29.55
CA THR A 235 -17.75 10.97 28.76
C THR A 235 -17.87 10.50 27.30
N ALA A 236 -19.04 10.70 26.71
CA ALA A 236 -19.23 10.50 25.28
C ALA A 236 -18.10 11.23 24.54
N LYS A 237 -17.32 10.49 23.73
CA LYS A 237 -16.29 11.11 22.87
C LYS A 237 -17.00 12.19 22.07
N ARG A 238 -16.55 13.45 22.18
CA ARG A 238 -17.05 14.58 21.38
C ARG A 238 -16.99 14.13 19.92
N ALA A 239 -18.13 14.19 19.23
CA ALA A 239 -18.20 13.83 17.82
C ALA A 239 -17.23 14.72 17.04
N VAL A 240 -16.21 14.09 16.45
CA VAL A 240 -15.20 14.80 15.65
C VAL A 240 -15.89 15.28 14.39
N LYS A 241 -15.84 16.58 14.11
CA LYS A 241 -16.30 17.14 12.84
C LYS A 241 -15.35 16.62 11.74
N LYS A 242 -15.81 15.67 10.95
CA LYS A 242 -15.05 15.19 9.78
C LYS A 242 -15.10 16.31 8.74
N SER A 243 -13.96 16.82 8.30
CA SER A 243 -13.89 17.67 7.12
C SER A 243 -14.36 16.86 5.92
N LYS A 244 -15.30 17.40 5.13
CA LYS A 244 -15.74 16.74 3.91
C LYS A 244 -14.63 16.90 2.86
N PRO A 245 -14.21 15.85 2.15
CA PRO A 245 -13.34 15.98 1.00
C PRO A 245 -14.00 16.92 -0.01
N VAL A 246 -13.17 17.74 -0.68
CA VAL A 246 -13.66 18.52 -1.82
C VAL A 246 -13.98 17.55 -2.96
N GLU A 247 -15.25 17.42 -3.29
CA GLU A 247 -15.71 16.61 -4.42
C GLU A 247 -15.71 17.47 -5.69
N PHE A 248 -15.07 16.99 -6.75
CA PHE A 248 -15.05 17.62 -8.05
C PHE A 248 -16.16 17.00 -8.90
N THR A 249 -17.33 17.68 -8.92
CA THR A 249 -18.55 17.17 -9.57
C THR A 249 -18.86 17.83 -10.91
N LEU A 250 -18.04 18.80 -11.34
CA LEU A 250 -18.29 19.59 -12.55
C LEU A 250 -17.47 19.13 -13.76
N ALA A 251 -16.74 18.01 -13.65
CA ALA A 251 -16.02 17.44 -14.77
C ALA A 251 -17.04 16.84 -15.76
N GLU A 252 -16.90 17.20 -17.04
CA GLU A 252 -17.75 16.69 -18.12
C GLU A 252 -17.29 15.30 -18.62
N GLN A 253 -16.03 14.93 -18.29
CA GLN A 253 -15.42 13.65 -18.66
C GLN A 253 -14.54 13.13 -17.51
N ASP A 254 -14.51 11.82 -17.32
CA ASP A 254 -13.70 11.15 -16.29
C ASP A 254 -12.18 11.38 -16.48
N THR A 255 -11.76 11.77 -17.67
CA THR A 255 -10.38 12.11 -18.01
C THR A 255 -9.91 13.45 -17.44
N TRP A 256 -10.84 14.32 -17.01
CA TRP A 256 -10.48 15.61 -16.44
C TRP A 256 -9.85 15.43 -15.06
N GLN A 257 -8.60 15.84 -14.94
CA GLN A 257 -7.88 15.79 -13.68
C GLN A 257 -7.95 17.13 -12.97
N PRO A 258 -8.49 17.18 -11.76
CA PRO A 258 -8.54 18.43 -10.99
C PRO A 258 -7.12 18.87 -10.61
N ALA A 259 -6.92 20.19 -10.55
CA ALA A 259 -5.68 20.77 -10.04
C ALA A 259 -5.43 20.30 -8.60
N ARG A 260 -4.18 20.00 -8.27
CA ARG A 260 -3.76 19.46 -6.97
C ARG A 260 -2.71 20.36 -6.33
N LEU A 261 -2.77 20.50 -5.00
CA LEU A 261 -1.78 21.27 -4.25
C LEU A 261 -0.39 20.64 -4.38
N PHE A 262 -0.30 19.30 -4.28
CA PHE A 262 0.93 18.54 -4.49
C PHE A 262 0.77 17.70 -5.76
N SER A 263 1.25 18.26 -6.88
CA SER A 263 1.15 17.61 -8.18
C SER A 263 2.24 16.54 -8.33
N VAL A 264 1.84 15.39 -8.87
CA VAL A 264 2.75 14.32 -9.32
C VAL A 264 3.03 14.36 -10.82
N ILE A 265 2.41 15.32 -11.54
CA ILE A 265 2.60 15.49 -12.98
C ILE A 265 4.01 16.02 -13.22
N GLY A 266 4.75 15.39 -14.14
CA GLY A 266 6.13 15.76 -14.48
C GLY A 266 7.17 15.42 -13.42
N VAL A 267 6.82 14.62 -12.41
CA VAL A 267 7.80 14.09 -11.44
C VAL A 267 8.62 13.01 -12.15
N GLY A 268 9.93 13.19 -12.21
CA GLY A 268 10.88 12.15 -12.61
C GLY A 268 11.03 11.10 -11.50
N THR A 269 12.04 10.24 -11.65
CA THR A 269 12.41 9.21 -10.67
C THR A 269 13.59 9.65 -9.80
N GLY A 270 13.87 8.92 -8.72
CA GLY A 270 15.05 9.11 -7.89
C GLY A 270 15.08 10.46 -7.16
N GLU A 271 16.13 11.24 -7.36
CA GLU A 271 16.35 12.50 -6.61
C GLU A 271 15.21 13.53 -6.73
N GLU A 272 14.54 13.58 -7.86
CA GLU A 272 13.42 14.52 -8.03
C GLU A 272 12.22 14.10 -7.17
N GLN A 273 11.92 12.78 -7.11
CA GLN A 273 10.91 12.24 -6.20
C GLN A 273 11.25 12.56 -4.74
N GLU A 274 12.50 12.32 -4.33
CA GLU A 274 12.98 12.58 -2.97
C GLU A 274 12.84 14.05 -2.61
N ARG A 275 13.29 14.97 -3.48
CA ARG A 275 13.17 16.41 -3.27
C ARG A 275 11.72 16.86 -3.16
N ARG A 276 10.84 16.38 -4.04
CA ARG A 276 9.40 16.73 -4.00
C ARG A 276 8.71 16.19 -2.76
N ALA A 277 8.96 14.94 -2.41
CA ALA A 277 8.39 14.31 -1.22
C ALA A 277 8.86 15.03 0.05
N THR A 278 10.15 15.37 0.14
CA THR A 278 10.72 16.15 1.23
C THR A 278 10.08 17.52 1.35
N SER A 279 9.98 18.26 0.24
CA SER A 279 9.37 19.60 0.21
C SER A 279 7.89 19.54 0.60
N ALA A 280 7.12 18.58 0.06
CA ALA A 280 5.72 18.40 0.38
C ALA A 280 5.51 18.07 1.87
N LEU A 281 6.34 17.17 2.43
CA LEU A 281 6.31 16.84 3.86
C LEU A 281 6.59 18.06 4.73
N ILE A 282 7.69 18.77 4.48
CA ILE A 282 8.10 19.93 5.29
C ILE A 282 7.08 21.05 5.20
N ALA A 283 6.59 21.38 4.00
CA ALA A 283 5.56 22.39 3.81
C ALA A 283 4.25 22.03 4.54
N THR A 284 3.84 20.76 4.47
CA THR A 284 2.65 20.28 5.19
C THR A 284 2.84 20.37 6.71
N MET A 285 4.01 19.99 7.23
CA MET A 285 4.32 20.11 8.66
C MET A 285 4.32 21.58 9.11
N GLN A 286 4.78 22.53 8.28
CA GLN A 286 4.75 23.97 8.59
C GLN A 286 3.31 24.51 8.60
N ALA A 287 2.48 24.09 7.63
CA ALA A 287 1.11 24.54 7.49
C ALA A 287 0.16 23.90 8.53
N VAL A 288 0.34 22.61 8.84
CA VAL A 288 -0.55 21.82 9.67
C VAL A 288 0.11 21.48 11.02
N ARG A 289 -0.04 22.36 11.99
CA ARG A 289 0.61 22.24 13.31
C ARG A 289 0.34 20.93 14.04
N PRO A 290 -0.91 20.38 14.08
CA PRO A 290 -1.16 19.07 14.69
C PRO A 290 -0.35 17.95 14.04
N PHE A 291 -0.22 17.98 12.71
CA PHE A 291 0.56 17.00 11.95
C PHE A 291 2.07 17.12 12.26
N ALA A 292 2.62 18.34 12.22
CA ALA A 292 4.00 18.56 12.64
C ALA A 292 4.29 18.01 14.03
N ARG A 293 3.38 18.24 15.00
CA ARG A 293 3.53 17.73 16.37
C ARG A 293 3.53 16.20 16.41
N ALA A 294 2.64 15.56 15.67
CA ALA A 294 2.55 14.11 15.64
C ALA A 294 3.81 13.47 15.03
N VAL A 295 4.25 13.95 13.87
CA VAL A 295 5.46 13.47 13.19
C VAL A 295 6.73 13.76 14.01
N CYS A 296 6.87 14.97 14.54
CA CYS A 296 8.00 15.36 15.38
C CYS A 296 8.09 14.53 16.67
N ALA A 297 6.95 14.14 17.26
CA ALA A 297 6.92 13.28 18.45
C ALA A 297 7.55 11.90 18.16
N ARG A 298 7.31 11.32 16.97
CA ARG A 298 7.97 10.08 16.54
C ARG A 298 9.48 10.25 16.39
N MET A 299 9.92 11.42 15.96
CA MET A 299 11.33 11.77 15.86
C MET A 299 11.99 12.07 17.23
N GLY A 300 11.19 12.14 18.31
CA GLY A 300 11.66 12.45 19.66
C GLY A 300 11.83 13.94 19.94
N ALA A 301 11.24 14.80 19.12
CA ALA A 301 11.23 16.23 19.33
C ALA A 301 10.25 16.64 20.45
N PRO A 302 10.55 17.72 21.21
CA PRO A 302 9.61 18.27 22.17
C PRO A 302 8.42 18.95 21.47
N VAL A 303 7.35 19.19 22.19
CA VAL A 303 6.24 20.03 21.72
C VAL A 303 6.74 21.47 21.61
N GLY A 304 6.61 22.09 20.43
CA GLY A 304 7.06 23.44 20.16
C GLY A 304 6.61 23.95 18.78
N VAL A 305 7.19 25.05 18.35
CA VAL A 305 7.00 25.61 17.00
C VAL A 305 7.97 24.94 16.06
N PHE A 306 7.44 24.36 14.97
CA PHE A 306 8.20 23.67 13.96
C PHE A 306 8.63 24.61 12.83
N GLU A 307 9.88 24.47 12.42
CA GLU A 307 10.44 25.06 11.20
C GLU A 307 11.28 23.98 10.48
N GLY A 308 11.20 23.94 9.16
CA GLY A 308 11.98 23.02 8.33
C GLY A 308 12.67 23.73 7.18
N TYR A 309 13.88 23.32 6.86
CA TYR A 309 14.73 23.90 5.82
C TYR A 309 15.25 22.77 4.94
N VAL A 310 15.19 22.91 3.63
CA VAL A 310 15.62 21.90 2.67
C VAL A 310 17.03 22.21 2.17
N GLU A 311 17.79 21.16 1.84
CA GLU A 311 19.10 21.20 1.17
C GLU A 311 20.14 22.14 1.85
N VAL A 312 20.22 22.15 3.17
CA VAL A 312 21.18 22.96 3.92
C VAL A 312 22.58 22.33 3.85
N ALA A 313 23.55 23.04 3.26
CA ALA A 313 24.91 22.55 3.10
C ALA A 313 25.75 22.72 4.37
N TYR A 314 26.47 21.67 4.76
CA TYR A 314 27.44 21.67 5.86
C TYR A 314 28.84 21.33 5.36
N GLU A 315 29.83 22.09 5.82
CA GLU A 315 31.25 21.79 5.53
C GLU A 315 31.78 20.69 6.47
N ARG A 316 32.39 19.67 5.87
CA ARG A 316 33.07 18.57 6.55
C ARG A 316 34.48 18.39 5.98
N GLY A 317 35.45 19.16 6.50
CA GLY A 317 36.78 19.24 5.90
C GLY A 317 36.71 19.86 4.50
N GLU A 318 37.21 19.14 3.49
CA GLU A 318 37.17 19.57 2.09
C GLU A 318 35.87 19.17 1.35
N THR A 319 35.00 18.40 2.00
CA THR A 319 33.74 17.91 1.41
C THR A 319 32.52 18.63 1.99
N LYS A 320 31.47 18.79 1.16
CA LYS A 320 30.15 19.27 1.60
C LYS A 320 29.24 18.09 1.87
N VAL A 321 28.45 18.20 2.93
CA VAL A 321 27.40 17.24 3.30
C VAL A 321 26.08 17.99 3.30
N ILE A 322 25.12 17.51 2.50
CA ILE A 322 23.82 18.17 2.30
C ILE A 322 22.70 17.17 2.65
N PRO A 323 22.16 17.22 3.87
CA PRO A 323 20.95 16.46 4.19
C PRO A 323 19.74 17.03 3.43
N ASP A 324 18.74 16.20 3.16
CA ASP A 324 17.54 16.60 2.46
C ASP A 324 16.77 17.69 3.21
N ALA A 325 16.76 17.63 4.56
CA ALA A 325 16.22 18.73 5.36
C ALA A 325 16.90 18.86 6.73
N VAL A 326 16.73 20.08 7.28
CA VAL A 326 17.04 20.42 8.69
C VAL A 326 15.72 20.76 9.38
N LEU A 327 15.44 20.05 10.46
CA LEU A 327 14.23 20.20 11.26
C LEU A 327 14.56 20.95 12.54
N LYS A 328 13.77 21.95 12.88
CA LYS A 328 13.90 22.69 14.15
C LYS A 328 12.59 22.77 14.87
N VAL A 329 12.63 22.53 16.18
CA VAL A 329 11.48 22.71 17.07
C VAL A 329 11.87 23.60 18.21
N SER A 330 11.28 24.80 18.28
CA SER A 330 11.55 25.76 19.33
C SER A 330 10.52 25.72 20.46
N ARG A 331 11.01 25.71 21.72
CA ARG A 331 10.19 25.83 22.92
C ARG A 331 10.87 26.77 23.91
N GLY A 332 10.42 28.01 23.94
CA GLY A 332 11.11 29.07 24.67
C GLY A 332 12.52 29.29 24.13
N ALA A 333 13.52 29.28 25.01
CA ALA A 333 14.93 29.46 24.62
C ALA A 333 15.60 28.18 24.08
N ARG A 334 14.96 27.01 24.19
CA ARG A 334 15.50 25.71 23.73
C ARG A 334 15.08 25.44 22.29
N VAL A 335 16.05 25.12 21.44
CA VAL A 335 15.82 24.68 20.07
C VAL A 335 16.33 23.24 19.95
N TRP A 336 15.44 22.33 19.63
CA TRP A 336 15.77 20.97 19.21
C TRP A 336 16.03 20.99 17.71
N THR A 337 17.07 20.30 17.26
CA THR A 337 17.48 20.28 15.84
C THR A 337 17.75 18.86 15.39
N GLY A 338 17.16 18.48 14.24
CA GLY A 338 17.37 17.21 13.56
C GLY A 338 17.82 17.38 12.13
N LEU A 339 18.67 16.46 11.64
CA LEU A 339 18.97 16.30 10.22
C LEU A 339 18.08 15.20 9.66
N LEU A 340 17.50 15.39 8.47
CA LEU A 340 16.63 14.44 7.81
C LEU A 340 17.26 13.95 6.50
N GLU A 341 17.28 12.63 6.32
CA GLU A 341 17.59 11.95 5.06
C GLU A 341 16.35 11.21 4.57
N VAL A 342 15.96 11.44 3.33
CA VAL A 342 14.75 10.90 2.70
C VAL A 342 15.11 9.97 1.55
N LYS A 343 14.41 8.85 1.48
CA LYS A 343 14.44 7.94 0.34
C LYS A 343 13.02 7.65 -0.11
N THR A 344 12.82 7.60 -1.44
CA THR A 344 11.56 7.26 -2.09
C THR A 344 11.76 6.11 -3.06
N GLY A 345 10.69 5.50 -3.56
CA GLY A 345 10.73 4.38 -4.49
C GLY A 345 11.59 3.23 -3.95
N ASN A 346 12.54 2.80 -4.76
CA ASN A 346 13.51 1.75 -4.41
C ASN A 346 14.82 2.30 -3.79
N GLY A 347 14.88 3.61 -3.53
CA GLY A 347 16.06 4.25 -2.94
C GLY A 347 16.44 3.63 -1.60
N LYS A 348 17.74 3.30 -1.43
CA LYS A 348 18.25 2.66 -0.22
C LYS A 348 19.02 3.64 0.65
N LEU A 349 18.78 3.57 1.94
CA LEU A 349 19.56 4.28 2.94
C LEU A 349 20.99 3.76 2.97
N LYS A 350 21.99 4.65 2.88
CA LYS A 350 23.41 4.29 2.89
C LYS A 350 24.00 4.54 4.28
N LYS A 351 24.69 3.53 4.81
CA LYS A 351 25.40 3.60 6.10
C LYS A 351 26.33 4.80 6.18
N GLU A 352 27.19 4.98 5.17
CA GLU A 352 28.18 6.05 5.14
C GLU A 352 27.53 7.44 5.17
N GLN A 353 26.40 7.63 4.49
CA GLN A 353 25.66 8.88 4.46
C GLN A 353 25.10 9.21 5.84
N LEU A 354 24.43 8.26 6.50
CA LEU A 354 23.90 8.44 7.85
C LEU A 354 25.04 8.69 8.88
N GLU A 355 26.16 8.01 8.74
CA GLU A 355 27.33 8.24 9.59
C GLU A 355 27.96 9.62 9.39
N ASN A 356 27.97 10.13 8.16
CA ASN A 356 28.40 11.50 7.86
C ASN A 356 27.47 12.54 8.53
N TYR A 357 26.15 12.30 8.49
CA TYR A 357 25.19 13.18 9.17
C TYR A 357 25.31 13.12 10.69
N LEU A 358 25.59 11.96 11.27
CA LEU A 358 25.87 11.83 12.70
C LEU A 358 27.12 12.61 13.11
N ASP A 359 28.18 12.63 12.28
CA ASP A 359 29.38 13.42 12.53
C ASP A 359 29.10 14.93 12.47
N VAL A 360 28.31 15.39 11.48
CA VAL A 360 27.88 16.78 11.38
C VAL A 360 27.01 17.16 12.57
N ALA A 361 26.00 16.37 12.91
CA ALA A 361 25.10 16.60 14.02
C ALA A 361 25.85 16.68 15.35
N ARG A 362 26.82 15.79 15.58
CA ARG A 362 27.71 15.83 16.75
C ARG A 362 28.54 17.11 16.82
N LYS A 363 29.13 17.56 15.69
CA LYS A 363 29.93 18.79 15.63
C LYS A 363 29.07 20.04 15.88
N LYS A 364 27.84 20.02 15.40
CA LYS A 364 26.88 21.12 15.54
C LYS A 364 26.05 21.07 16.82
N GLN A 365 26.20 20.02 17.64
CA GLN A 365 25.42 19.76 18.85
C GLN A 365 23.91 19.65 18.57
N TYR A 366 23.56 19.02 17.43
CA TYR A 366 22.17 18.69 17.09
C TYR A 366 21.72 17.42 17.84
N ASP A 367 20.41 17.28 18.01
CA ASP A 367 19.81 16.26 18.87
C ASP A 367 19.68 14.90 18.16
N VAL A 368 19.39 14.89 16.85
CA VAL A 368 19.04 13.67 16.15
C VAL A 368 19.43 13.70 14.66
N VAL A 369 19.69 12.53 14.10
CA VAL A 369 19.59 12.26 12.66
C VAL A 369 18.37 11.38 12.45
N VAL A 370 17.52 11.72 11.48
CA VAL A 370 16.32 10.98 11.12
C VAL A 370 16.47 10.48 9.70
N SER A 371 16.22 9.20 9.46
CA SER A 371 16.04 8.65 8.12
C SER A 371 14.55 8.39 7.86
N LEU A 372 14.11 8.64 6.64
CA LEU A 372 12.73 8.42 6.17
C LEU A 372 12.78 7.64 4.86
N SER A 373 12.15 6.47 4.81
CA SER A 373 12.11 5.64 3.60
C SER A 373 10.82 4.79 3.53
N ASN A 374 10.70 3.95 2.49
CA ASN A 374 9.62 2.95 2.41
C ASN A 374 9.89 1.71 3.27
N ASP A 375 11.07 1.58 3.87
CA ASP A 375 11.33 0.46 4.79
C ASP A 375 10.46 0.61 6.05
N VAL A 376 9.66 -0.41 6.37
CA VAL A 376 8.77 -0.46 7.54
C VAL A 376 9.36 -1.42 8.57
N PRO A 377 10.12 -0.93 9.56
CA PRO A 377 10.70 -1.81 10.58
C PRO A 377 9.62 -2.50 11.42
N ALA A 378 9.92 -3.69 11.91
CA ALA A 378 9.00 -4.51 12.70
C ALA A 378 8.50 -3.82 13.98
N SER A 379 9.33 -2.99 14.56
CA SER A 379 9.02 -2.24 15.78
C SER A 379 9.51 -0.79 15.72
N ALA A 380 8.86 0.07 16.48
CA ALA A 380 9.28 1.46 16.62
C ALA A 380 10.70 1.54 17.21
N GLY A 381 11.57 2.31 16.56
CA GLY A 381 12.97 2.49 16.98
C GLY A 381 13.97 1.48 16.40
N GLU A 382 13.51 0.48 15.67
CA GLU A 382 14.38 -0.39 14.88
C GLU A 382 14.89 0.39 13.65
N LEU A 383 16.15 0.15 13.29
CA LEU A 383 16.81 0.86 12.19
C LEU A 383 16.97 -0.07 10.99
N PRO A 384 16.64 0.35 9.78
CA PRO A 384 16.83 -0.47 8.57
C PRO A 384 18.31 -0.60 8.17
N VAL A 385 19.17 0.26 8.70
CA VAL A 385 20.63 0.25 8.42
C VAL A 385 21.42 0.29 9.71
N GLU A 386 22.36 -0.63 9.87
CA GLU A 386 23.29 -0.63 10.99
C GLU A 386 24.40 0.40 10.80
N VAL A 387 24.58 1.27 11.80
CA VAL A 387 25.66 2.25 11.87
C VAL A 387 26.62 1.95 13.03
N ASP A 388 27.80 2.57 13.03
CA ASP A 388 28.74 2.44 14.15
C ASP A 388 28.10 2.96 15.46
N ARG A 389 27.91 2.06 16.43
CA ARG A 389 27.31 2.36 17.75
C ARG A 389 28.03 3.49 18.51
N ARG A 390 29.33 3.69 18.25
CA ARG A 390 30.12 4.78 18.85
C ARG A 390 29.62 6.15 18.43
N LYS A 391 29.07 6.27 17.21
CA LYS A 391 28.51 7.54 16.70
C LYS A 391 27.18 7.89 17.35
N LEU A 392 26.46 6.90 17.89
CA LEU A 392 25.17 7.07 18.58
C LEU A 392 25.31 7.56 20.05
N ALA A 393 26.52 7.67 20.57
CA ALA A 393 26.75 8.03 21.98
C ALA A 393 26.25 9.45 22.36
N LYS A 394 26.20 10.38 21.40
CA LYS A 394 25.84 11.79 21.62
C LYS A 394 24.68 12.30 20.75
N VAL A 395 24.39 11.62 19.66
CA VAL A 395 23.35 11.99 18.70
C VAL A 395 22.47 10.76 18.47
N ALA A 396 21.18 10.87 18.63
CA ALA A 396 20.27 9.78 18.34
C ALA A 396 20.15 9.58 16.82
N LEU A 397 20.03 8.32 16.39
CA LEU A 397 19.55 7.98 15.04
C LEU A 397 18.14 7.41 15.19
N ARG A 398 17.21 7.91 14.40
CA ARG A 398 15.83 7.43 14.34
C ARG A 398 15.44 7.16 12.91
N HIS A 399 14.54 6.21 12.72
CA HIS A 399 13.94 5.93 11.44
C HIS A 399 12.44 6.11 11.51
N LEU A 400 11.87 6.69 10.44
CA LEU A 400 10.44 6.69 10.15
C LEU A 400 10.21 6.06 8.78
N SER A 401 9.08 5.39 8.61
CA SER A 401 8.61 4.98 7.30
C SER A 401 7.59 5.99 6.75
N TRP A 402 7.47 6.06 5.43
CA TRP A 402 6.38 6.81 4.78
C TRP A 402 5.00 6.30 5.22
N ALA A 403 4.87 5.00 5.50
CA ALA A 403 3.66 4.41 6.06
C ALA A 403 3.31 5.00 7.43
N GLU A 404 4.29 5.28 8.29
CA GLU A 404 4.07 5.93 9.59
C GLU A 404 3.71 7.41 9.44
N VAL A 405 4.30 8.11 8.47
CA VAL A 405 3.93 9.50 8.14
C VAL A 405 2.48 9.57 7.64
N ALA A 406 2.09 8.70 6.71
CA ALA A 406 0.72 8.59 6.20
C ALA A 406 -0.26 8.18 7.31
N HIS A 407 0.15 7.28 8.21
CA HIS A 407 -0.63 6.90 9.38
C HIS A 407 -0.98 8.10 10.27
N GLU A 408 -0.02 8.97 10.61
CA GLU A 408 -0.29 10.17 11.41
C GLU A 408 -1.29 11.11 10.71
N ALA A 409 -1.16 11.26 9.38
CA ALA A 409 -2.10 12.05 8.61
C ALA A 409 -3.51 11.46 8.64
N ARG A 410 -3.66 10.15 8.43
CA ARG A 410 -4.96 9.44 8.49
C ARG A 410 -5.59 9.53 9.88
N MET A 411 -4.79 9.35 10.94
CA MET A 411 -5.26 9.47 12.33
C MET A 411 -5.87 10.84 12.61
N LEU A 412 -5.20 11.91 12.20
CA LEU A 412 -5.68 13.28 12.41
C LEU A 412 -6.94 13.58 11.60
N LEU A 413 -7.02 13.13 10.35
CA LEU A 413 -8.18 13.35 9.48
C LEU A 413 -9.41 12.54 9.92
N SER A 414 -9.21 11.29 10.40
CA SER A 414 -10.32 10.38 10.70
C SER A 414 -10.81 10.45 12.14
N HIS A 415 -9.91 10.70 13.11
CA HIS A 415 -10.22 10.57 14.54
C HIS A 415 -10.06 11.88 15.33
N GLY A 416 -9.79 12.97 14.65
CA GLY A 416 -9.77 14.31 15.21
C GLY A 416 -8.40 14.81 15.61
N GLY A 417 -8.28 16.11 15.60
CA GLY A 417 -7.08 16.85 15.93
C GLY A 417 -6.85 18.04 15.01
N ILE A 418 -7.70 18.22 14.00
CA ILE A 418 -7.66 19.40 13.13
C ILE A 418 -9.04 20.05 13.13
N ASP A 419 -9.13 21.23 13.75
CA ASP A 419 -10.37 22.02 13.80
C ASP A 419 -10.48 23.00 12.61
N ASP A 420 -9.37 23.29 11.95
CA ASP A 420 -9.27 24.22 10.82
C ASP A 420 -9.46 23.46 9.49
N ASP A 421 -10.49 23.86 8.73
CA ASP A 421 -10.89 23.19 7.47
C ASP A 421 -9.78 23.32 6.39
N LEU A 422 -9.00 24.44 6.38
CA LEU A 422 -7.89 24.63 5.43
C LEU A 422 -6.73 23.68 5.76
N GLN A 423 -6.35 23.57 7.04
CA GLN A 423 -5.30 22.64 7.46
C GLN A 423 -5.72 21.19 7.18
N ALA A 424 -6.99 20.84 7.41
CA ALA A 424 -7.52 19.52 7.08
C ALA A 424 -7.46 19.24 5.56
N TRP A 425 -7.80 20.23 4.74
CA TRP A 425 -7.68 20.11 3.28
C TRP A 425 -6.23 19.94 2.82
N ILE A 426 -5.29 20.76 3.34
CA ILE A 426 -3.85 20.63 3.03
C ILE A 426 -3.34 19.23 3.38
N LEU A 427 -3.71 18.72 4.56
CA LEU A 427 -3.30 17.38 5.00
C LEU A 427 -3.91 16.28 4.13
N ALA A 428 -5.16 16.43 3.71
CA ALA A 428 -5.81 15.50 2.80
C ALA A 428 -5.16 15.49 1.40
N GLU A 429 -4.75 16.66 0.88
CA GLU A 429 -4.00 16.76 -0.38
C GLU A 429 -2.60 16.12 -0.27
N PHE A 430 -1.93 16.29 0.88
CA PHE A 430 -0.65 15.64 1.14
C PHE A 430 -0.81 14.10 1.20
N LEU A 431 -1.83 13.60 1.90
CA LEU A 431 -2.10 12.16 1.95
C LEU A 431 -2.39 11.59 0.57
N ARG A 432 -3.19 12.28 -0.24
CA ARG A 432 -3.45 11.89 -1.63
C ARG A 432 -2.19 11.89 -2.49
N TYR A 433 -1.26 12.83 -2.24
CA TYR A 433 0.05 12.82 -2.88
C TYR A 433 0.85 11.56 -2.49
N LEU A 434 0.89 11.20 -1.20
CA LEU A 434 1.59 10.01 -0.73
C LEU A 434 0.98 8.71 -1.32
N ASP A 435 -0.36 8.64 -1.41
CA ASP A 435 -1.08 7.46 -1.94
C ASP A 435 -0.89 7.29 -3.46
N HIS A 436 -0.37 8.30 -4.17
CA HIS A 436 -0.14 8.20 -5.60
C HIS A 436 1.21 7.49 -5.89
N PRO A 437 1.25 6.47 -6.78
CA PRO A 437 2.48 5.69 -7.06
C PRO A 437 3.69 6.54 -7.46
N ARG A 438 3.48 7.63 -8.21
CA ARG A 438 4.55 8.54 -8.63
C ARG A 438 5.14 9.39 -7.51
N SER A 439 4.56 9.40 -6.32
CA SER A 439 5.18 10.08 -5.17
C SER A 439 6.46 9.38 -4.72
N GLY A 440 6.58 8.09 -5.03
CA GLY A 440 7.64 7.23 -4.51
C GLY A 440 7.51 6.92 -3.02
N ALA A 441 6.49 7.46 -2.35
CA ALA A 441 6.18 7.19 -0.93
C ALA A 441 5.00 6.21 -0.79
N ALA A 442 4.83 5.34 -1.78
CA ALA A 442 3.69 4.47 -1.93
C ALA A 442 3.47 3.51 -0.75
N GLU A 443 2.22 3.07 -0.61
CA GLU A 443 1.84 2.02 0.33
C GLU A 443 2.66 0.73 0.12
N PHE A 444 2.65 -0.12 1.14
CA PHE A 444 3.28 -1.43 1.09
C PHE A 444 2.48 -2.34 0.12
N VAL A 445 2.94 -2.46 -1.11
CA VAL A 445 2.18 -3.12 -2.19
C VAL A 445 2.93 -4.27 -2.87
N ASP A 446 4.18 -4.57 -2.48
CA ASP A 446 5.04 -5.55 -3.14
C ASP A 446 5.75 -6.47 -2.13
N MET A 447 5.64 -7.79 -2.33
CA MET A 447 6.32 -8.82 -1.53
C MET A 447 7.79 -9.02 -1.90
N GLY A 448 8.32 -8.22 -2.83
CA GLY A 448 9.70 -8.27 -3.28
C GLY A 448 9.97 -9.36 -4.33
N ARG A 449 11.08 -9.17 -5.05
CA ARG A 449 11.48 -9.99 -6.22
C ARG A 449 11.57 -11.50 -5.97
N HIS A 450 11.75 -11.91 -4.72
CA HIS A 450 11.92 -13.32 -4.37
C HIS A 450 10.61 -14.04 -4.03
N TRP A 451 9.47 -13.33 -3.99
CA TRP A 451 8.18 -13.87 -3.56
C TRP A 451 7.77 -15.10 -4.36
N VAL A 452 7.72 -14.97 -5.69
CA VAL A 452 7.24 -16.05 -6.58
C VAL A 452 8.13 -17.30 -6.43
N THR A 453 9.44 -17.13 -6.49
CA THR A 453 10.40 -18.25 -6.33
C THR A 453 10.22 -18.96 -4.98
N VAL A 454 10.05 -18.20 -3.89
CA VAL A 454 9.91 -18.75 -2.54
C VAL A 454 8.54 -19.42 -2.37
N ARG A 455 7.47 -18.80 -2.85
CA ARG A 455 6.11 -19.38 -2.86
C ARG A 455 6.10 -20.73 -3.57
N ASP A 456 6.65 -20.80 -4.77
CA ASP A 456 6.67 -22.02 -5.58
C ASP A 456 7.53 -23.11 -4.93
N ALA A 457 8.66 -22.75 -4.31
CA ALA A 457 9.49 -23.70 -3.55
C ALA A 457 8.78 -24.22 -2.30
N VAL A 458 7.96 -23.42 -1.60
CA VAL A 458 7.11 -23.85 -0.48
C VAL A 458 6.05 -24.83 -0.97
N THR A 459 5.37 -24.52 -2.06
CA THR A 459 4.32 -25.36 -2.65
C THR A 459 4.90 -26.69 -3.12
N ALA A 460 6.10 -26.69 -3.71
CA ALA A 460 6.82 -27.89 -4.14
C ALA A 460 7.49 -28.66 -2.97
N GLY A 461 7.51 -28.13 -1.75
CA GLY A 461 8.19 -28.74 -0.59
C GLY A 461 9.71 -28.73 -0.70
N THR A 462 10.29 -27.87 -1.51
CA THR A 462 11.74 -27.81 -1.80
C THR A 462 12.46 -26.67 -1.06
N LEU A 463 11.73 -25.76 -0.39
CA LEU A 463 12.33 -24.65 0.34
C LEU A 463 13.19 -25.13 1.51
N ARG A 464 14.38 -24.57 1.66
CA ARG A 464 15.29 -24.86 2.77
C ARG A 464 15.31 -23.70 3.77
N ALA A 465 15.43 -23.99 5.05
CA ALA A 465 15.44 -22.99 6.13
C ALA A 465 16.55 -21.94 6.01
N GLY A 466 17.71 -22.29 5.44
CA GLY A 466 18.86 -21.38 5.25
C GLY A 466 18.86 -20.60 3.94
N ASP A 467 17.77 -20.65 3.15
CA ASP A 467 17.70 -19.94 1.88
C ASP A 467 17.65 -18.41 2.11
N GLN A 468 18.59 -17.68 1.50
CA GLN A 468 18.64 -16.22 1.60
C GLN A 468 17.41 -15.55 0.99
N LYS A 469 16.80 -16.13 -0.06
CA LYS A 469 15.56 -15.64 -0.65
C LYS A 469 14.40 -15.78 0.33
N ALA A 470 14.35 -16.88 1.08
CA ALA A 470 13.34 -17.07 2.14
C ALA A 470 13.51 -16.03 3.27
N ALA A 471 14.74 -15.73 3.67
CA ALA A 471 15.00 -14.69 4.67
C ALA A 471 14.56 -13.29 4.20
N ALA A 472 14.76 -12.95 2.93
CA ALA A 472 14.31 -11.68 2.35
C ALA A 472 12.76 -11.59 2.30
N VAL A 473 12.06 -12.67 1.95
CA VAL A 473 10.59 -12.70 1.96
C VAL A 473 10.05 -12.67 3.40
N ALA A 474 10.74 -13.31 4.35
CA ALA A 474 10.39 -13.26 5.77
C ALA A 474 10.49 -11.83 6.33
N ASP A 475 11.52 -11.06 5.96
CA ASP A 475 11.65 -9.65 6.31
C ASP A 475 10.48 -8.82 5.76
N THR A 476 10.12 -9.06 4.51
CA THR A 476 8.97 -8.41 3.87
C THR A 476 7.65 -8.75 4.58
N TRP A 477 7.45 -10.02 5.00
CA TRP A 477 6.29 -10.42 5.79
C TRP A 477 6.19 -9.70 7.14
N VAL A 478 7.30 -9.57 7.83
CA VAL A 478 7.35 -8.86 9.12
C VAL A 478 7.00 -7.39 8.94
N SER A 479 7.51 -6.77 7.87
CA SER A 479 7.16 -5.39 7.50
C SER A 479 5.68 -5.24 7.15
N LEU A 480 5.09 -6.18 6.39
CA LEU A 480 3.65 -6.23 6.09
C LEU A 480 2.82 -6.34 7.38
N SER A 481 3.23 -7.21 8.31
CA SER A 481 2.53 -7.38 9.59
C SER A 481 2.49 -6.08 10.41
N ARG A 482 3.59 -5.32 10.40
CA ARG A 482 3.63 -3.98 11.02
C ARG A 482 2.76 -2.99 10.27
N HIS A 483 2.76 -3.02 8.94
CA HIS A 483 1.89 -2.17 8.10
C HIS A 483 0.40 -2.43 8.39
N LEU A 484 -0.03 -3.69 8.52
CA LEU A 484 -1.39 -4.05 8.92
C LEU A 484 -1.77 -3.42 10.26
N ALA A 485 -0.88 -3.46 11.25
CA ALA A 485 -1.13 -2.84 12.55
C ALA A 485 -1.29 -1.31 12.45
N LEU A 486 -0.48 -0.63 11.64
CA LEU A 486 -0.58 0.81 11.39
C LEU A 486 -1.89 1.17 10.69
N ARG A 487 -2.27 0.38 9.68
CA ARG A 487 -3.50 0.57 8.92
C ARG A 487 -4.75 0.40 9.82
N LEU A 488 -4.84 -0.71 10.54
CA LEU A 488 -5.93 -0.94 11.49
C LEU A 488 -5.98 0.14 12.58
N THR A 489 -4.83 0.63 13.05
CA THR A 489 -4.79 1.75 13.99
C THR A 489 -5.45 2.99 13.39
N ALA A 490 -5.14 3.31 12.12
CA ALA A 490 -5.70 4.47 11.43
C ALA A 490 -7.23 4.32 11.19
N GLU A 491 -7.71 3.12 10.92
CA GLU A 491 -9.14 2.85 10.74
C GLU A 491 -9.91 2.89 12.06
N LEU A 492 -9.37 2.27 13.10
CA LEU A 492 -10.06 2.07 14.36
C LEU A 492 -9.91 3.25 15.35
N GLY A 493 -8.90 4.08 15.17
CA GLY A 493 -8.58 5.19 16.08
C GLY A 493 -8.01 4.73 17.45
N VAL A 494 -7.60 3.46 17.54
CA VAL A 494 -6.95 2.88 18.73
C VAL A 494 -5.65 2.20 18.32
N THR A 495 -4.64 2.25 19.18
CA THR A 495 -3.31 1.70 18.84
C THR A 495 -3.33 0.19 18.77
N VAL A 496 -3.26 -0.36 17.56
CA VAL A 496 -3.06 -1.78 17.30
C VAL A 496 -1.57 -2.10 17.35
N LYS A 497 -1.20 -3.19 18.02
CA LYS A 497 0.20 -3.61 18.17
C LYS A 497 0.45 -4.91 17.39
N HIS A 498 1.45 -4.91 16.53
CA HIS A 498 2.05 -6.15 16.04
C HIS A 498 2.87 -6.79 17.17
N ILE A 499 2.52 -8.01 17.56
CA ILE A 499 3.17 -8.72 18.66
C ILE A 499 4.27 -9.60 18.09
N LEU A 500 5.50 -9.24 18.38
CA LEU A 500 6.68 -10.01 17.98
C LEU A 500 6.94 -11.16 18.97
N PRO A 501 7.47 -12.30 18.50
CA PRO A 501 7.88 -13.41 19.37
C PRO A 501 8.91 -12.94 20.39
N ARG A 502 8.74 -13.27 21.66
CA ARG A 502 9.63 -12.85 22.77
C ARG A 502 11.07 -13.27 22.55
N ARG A 503 11.30 -14.45 21.98
CA ARG A 503 12.63 -15.07 21.82
C ARG A 503 13.54 -14.32 20.84
N HIS A 504 12.97 -13.72 19.77
CA HIS A 504 13.74 -13.07 18.69
C HIS A 504 13.26 -11.66 18.37
N GLY A 505 12.39 -11.06 19.20
CA GLY A 505 11.75 -9.79 18.92
C GLY A 505 12.72 -8.60 18.79
N SER A 506 13.85 -8.65 19.48
CA SER A 506 14.86 -7.59 19.48
C SER A 506 16.04 -7.80 18.50
N ASP A 507 16.11 -8.96 17.84
CA ASP A 507 17.14 -9.28 16.86
C ASP A 507 16.50 -9.52 15.48
N PRO A 508 16.58 -8.57 14.55
CA PRO A 508 15.95 -8.68 13.23
C PRO A 508 16.43 -9.90 12.44
N ALA A 509 17.72 -10.19 12.47
CA ALA A 509 18.28 -11.31 11.71
C ALA A 509 17.78 -12.67 12.25
N ALA A 510 17.81 -12.85 13.57
CA ALA A 510 17.31 -14.07 14.21
C ALA A 510 15.78 -14.20 14.05
N ARG A 511 15.03 -13.11 14.08
CA ARG A 511 13.59 -13.09 13.83
C ARG A 511 13.27 -13.53 12.40
N ASN A 512 13.93 -12.93 11.41
CA ASN A 512 13.69 -13.24 10.00
C ASN A 512 14.11 -14.69 9.68
N ALA A 513 15.19 -15.18 10.27
CA ALA A 513 15.61 -16.59 10.17
C ALA A 513 14.55 -17.54 10.75
N ALA A 514 13.96 -17.22 11.92
CA ALA A 514 12.92 -18.04 12.53
C ALA A 514 11.62 -18.06 11.69
N VAL A 515 11.24 -16.92 11.08
CA VAL A 515 10.10 -16.85 10.15
C VAL A 515 10.38 -17.65 8.89
N ALA A 516 11.58 -17.55 8.31
CA ALA A 516 11.98 -18.34 7.14
C ALA A 516 12.05 -19.84 7.43
N GLU A 517 12.50 -20.25 8.61
CA GLU A 517 12.51 -21.64 9.07
C GLU A 517 11.07 -22.18 9.15
N ARG A 518 10.16 -21.42 9.78
CA ARG A 518 8.74 -21.81 9.86
C ARG A 518 8.07 -21.90 8.49
N LEU A 519 8.40 -21.00 7.59
CA LEU A 519 7.94 -21.06 6.20
C LEU A 519 8.43 -22.33 5.50
N ALA A 520 9.69 -22.72 5.71
CA ALA A 520 10.25 -23.93 5.10
C ALA A 520 9.66 -25.22 5.70
N THR A 521 9.44 -25.27 7.02
CA THR A 521 8.94 -26.47 7.74
C THR A 521 7.44 -26.61 7.61
N ASP A 522 6.68 -25.55 7.87
CA ASP A 522 5.23 -25.58 8.00
C ASP A 522 4.51 -25.00 6.77
N GLY A 523 5.22 -24.21 5.94
CA GLY A 523 4.65 -23.53 4.79
C GLY A 523 3.80 -22.31 5.15
N VAL A 524 3.96 -21.76 6.37
CA VAL A 524 3.10 -20.69 6.87
C VAL A 524 3.87 -19.46 7.32
N PHE A 525 3.26 -18.31 7.12
CA PHE A 525 3.56 -17.09 7.84
C PHE A 525 2.51 -16.84 8.92
N GLU A 526 2.88 -16.23 10.02
CA GLU A 526 1.96 -15.86 11.09
C GLU A 526 2.24 -14.45 11.59
N ALA A 527 1.18 -13.68 11.80
CA ALA A 527 1.21 -12.37 12.45
C ALA A 527 0.16 -12.31 13.55
N VAL A 528 0.52 -11.72 14.70
CA VAL A 528 -0.38 -11.52 15.83
C VAL A 528 -0.60 -10.02 16.04
N LEU A 529 -1.85 -9.59 15.93
CA LEU A 529 -2.27 -8.21 16.07
C LEU A 529 -3.10 -8.05 17.36
N ARG A 530 -2.59 -7.27 18.30
CA ARG A 530 -3.29 -6.93 19.54
C ARG A 530 -4.07 -5.64 19.37
N ILE A 531 -5.39 -5.74 19.41
CA ILE A 531 -6.32 -4.64 19.29
C ILE A 531 -6.87 -4.36 20.68
N PRO A 532 -6.80 -3.11 21.20
CA PRO A 532 -7.35 -2.78 22.50
C PRO A 532 -8.87 -3.04 22.57
N GLU A 533 -9.36 -3.44 23.74
CA GLU A 533 -10.78 -3.69 24.01
C GLU A 533 -11.44 -4.81 23.18
N THR A 534 -10.65 -5.69 22.53
CA THR A 534 -11.14 -6.93 21.92
C THR A 534 -10.97 -8.10 22.88
N ALA A 535 -11.84 -9.14 22.72
CA ALA A 535 -11.83 -10.32 23.56
C ALA A 535 -10.60 -11.22 23.38
N GLY A 536 -9.85 -11.05 22.29
CA GLY A 536 -8.63 -11.80 22.01
C GLY A 536 -7.79 -11.17 20.91
N ASP A 537 -6.54 -11.61 20.80
CA ASP A 537 -5.64 -11.16 19.73
C ASP A 537 -6.14 -11.68 18.35
N LEU A 538 -5.98 -10.89 17.32
CA LEU A 538 -6.24 -11.30 15.95
C LEU A 538 -4.97 -11.95 15.38
N VAL A 539 -5.04 -13.22 15.04
CA VAL A 539 -3.95 -13.99 14.44
C VAL A 539 -4.22 -14.18 12.96
N VAL A 540 -3.30 -13.73 12.11
CA VAL A 540 -3.36 -13.87 10.66
C VAL A 540 -2.31 -14.87 10.22
N ILE A 541 -2.74 -15.94 9.56
CA ILE A 541 -1.90 -17.06 9.12
C ILE A 541 -2.03 -17.17 7.59
N ALA A 542 -0.95 -16.89 6.87
CA ALA A 542 -0.90 -17.15 5.44
C ALA A 542 -0.28 -18.53 5.20
N ASP A 543 -1.11 -19.48 4.81
CA ASP A 543 -0.74 -20.85 4.50
C ASP A 543 -0.46 -20.97 2.99
N VAL A 544 0.81 -20.92 2.65
CA VAL A 544 1.29 -20.90 1.26
C VAL A 544 1.09 -22.29 0.59
N ARG A 545 1.12 -23.38 1.36
CA ARG A 545 0.91 -24.74 0.81
C ARG A 545 -0.54 -24.98 0.38
N THR A 546 -1.47 -24.47 1.18
CA THR A 546 -2.91 -24.66 0.91
C THR A 546 -3.53 -23.48 0.16
N ASN A 547 -2.72 -22.46 -0.13
CA ASN A 547 -3.14 -21.22 -0.81
C ASN A 547 -4.32 -20.54 -0.10
N LYS A 548 -4.25 -20.44 1.25
CA LYS A 548 -5.30 -19.85 2.10
C LYS A 548 -4.74 -18.85 3.10
N ILE A 549 -5.51 -17.80 3.35
CA ILE A 549 -5.33 -16.93 4.50
C ILE A 549 -6.31 -17.38 5.59
N ARG A 550 -5.82 -17.75 6.77
CA ARG A 550 -6.63 -18.08 7.92
C ARG A 550 -6.54 -16.96 8.95
N CYS A 551 -7.67 -16.44 9.35
CA CYS A 551 -7.76 -15.46 10.43
C CYS A 551 -8.39 -16.12 11.64
N ARG A 552 -7.77 -15.96 12.81
CA ARG A 552 -8.18 -16.63 14.05
C ARG A 552 -8.17 -15.66 15.23
N THR A 553 -9.12 -15.84 16.14
CA THR A 553 -9.12 -15.20 17.45
C THR A 553 -9.55 -16.19 18.51
N THR A 554 -9.03 -16.03 19.73
CA THR A 554 -9.39 -16.89 20.87
C THR A 554 -10.01 -16.05 21.97
N VAL A 555 -11.14 -16.50 22.51
CA VAL A 555 -11.83 -15.84 23.62
C VAL A 555 -11.94 -16.82 24.79
N GLU A 556 -11.66 -16.33 25.99
CA GLU A 556 -11.84 -17.12 27.22
C GLU A 556 -13.34 -17.36 27.48
N ALA A 557 -13.68 -18.60 27.83
CA ALA A 557 -15.03 -18.94 28.19
C ALA A 557 -15.38 -18.40 29.59
N PRO A 558 -16.69 -18.18 29.89
CA PRO A 558 -17.12 -17.90 31.25
C PRO A 558 -16.57 -18.93 32.25
N ASN A 559 -16.05 -18.47 33.37
CA ASN A 559 -15.56 -19.35 34.42
C ASN A 559 -16.71 -20.00 35.23
N GLU A 560 -17.97 -19.62 34.97
CA GLU A 560 -19.17 -20.12 35.61
C GLU A 560 -20.10 -20.84 34.63
N GLY A 561 -20.82 -21.84 35.12
CA GLY A 561 -21.81 -22.58 34.36
C GLY A 561 -21.24 -23.80 33.62
N THR A 562 -22.14 -24.65 33.16
CA THR A 562 -21.81 -25.87 32.39
C THR A 562 -21.28 -25.49 30.96
N SER A 563 -20.58 -26.43 30.31
CA SER A 563 -20.09 -26.27 28.93
C SER A 563 -21.19 -25.81 27.96
N GLY A 564 -22.42 -26.32 28.10
CA GLY A 564 -23.57 -25.92 27.28
C GLY A 564 -23.99 -24.43 27.52
N ARG A 565 -23.89 -23.95 28.77
CA ARG A 565 -24.15 -22.50 29.07
C ARG A 565 -23.05 -21.61 28.53
N ARG A 566 -21.79 -22.03 28.63
CA ARG A 566 -20.63 -21.33 28.06
C ARG A 566 -20.73 -21.22 26.55
N LEU A 567 -21.10 -22.32 25.88
CA LEU A 567 -21.36 -22.32 24.43
C LEU A 567 -22.54 -21.43 24.05
N SER A 568 -23.64 -21.45 24.81
CA SER A 568 -24.80 -20.56 24.56
C SER A 568 -24.46 -19.10 24.75
N TRP A 569 -23.51 -18.78 25.64
CA TRP A 569 -22.99 -17.42 25.79
C TRP A 569 -22.22 -16.95 24.55
N LEU A 570 -21.36 -17.83 23.97
CA LEU A 570 -20.65 -17.53 22.73
C LEU A 570 -21.64 -17.35 21.57
N LEU A 571 -22.55 -18.29 21.34
CA LEU A 571 -23.49 -18.27 20.21
C LEU A 571 -24.38 -17.03 20.18
N ARG A 572 -24.70 -16.45 21.35
CA ARG A 572 -25.44 -15.19 21.42
C ARG A 572 -24.70 -14.01 20.83
N GLN A 573 -23.37 -14.03 20.88
CA GLN A 573 -22.52 -12.99 20.30
C GLN A 573 -22.30 -13.17 18.80
N LEU A 574 -22.40 -14.41 18.32
CA LEU A 574 -22.12 -14.80 16.95
C LEU A 574 -23.38 -14.86 16.05
N LYS A 575 -24.47 -14.16 16.38
CA LYS A 575 -25.74 -14.28 15.62
C LYS A 575 -25.59 -13.93 14.14
N ASP A 576 -24.86 -12.85 13.87
CA ASP A 576 -24.72 -12.25 12.54
C ASP A 576 -23.40 -12.64 11.86
N VAL A 577 -22.65 -13.58 12.45
CA VAL A 577 -21.37 -14.07 11.93
C VAL A 577 -21.61 -15.12 10.83
N PRO A 578 -20.81 -15.13 9.73
CA PRO A 578 -20.93 -16.14 8.68
C PRO A 578 -20.83 -17.58 9.21
N GLY A 579 -21.61 -18.48 8.63
CA GLY A 579 -21.73 -19.87 9.10
C GLY A 579 -20.54 -20.75 8.81
N ASP A 580 -19.68 -20.36 7.87
CA ASP A 580 -18.43 -21.02 7.50
C ASP A 580 -17.28 -20.81 8.49
N VAL A 581 -17.48 -19.95 9.51
CA VAL A 581 -16.53 -19.78 10.61
C VAL A 581 -16.44 -21.09 11.41
N GLN A 582 -15.23 -21.59 11.60
CA GLN A 582 -14.96 -22.75 12.47
C GLN A 582 -14.94 -22.30 13.93
N VAL A 583 -15.60 -23.06 14.78
CA VAL A 583 -15.65 -22.88 16.24
C VAL A 583 -14.99 -24.08 16.88
N GLU A 584 -13.87 -23.86 17.53
CA GLU A 584 -13.17 -24.85 18.33
C GLU A 584 -13.41 -24.57 19.80
N ALA A 585 -13.91 -25.57 20.54
CA ALA A 585 -14.04 -25.52 21.98
C ALA A 585 -12.88 -26.28 22.63
N VAL A 586 -12.10 -25.57 23.46
CA VAL A 586 -10.98 -26.16 24.21
C VAL A 586 -11.44 -26.46 25.64
N PHE A 587 -11.27 -27.69 26.08
CA PHE A 587 -11.69 -28.16 27.39
C PHE A 587 -10.53 -28.15 28.41
N SER A 588 -10.86 -28.15 29.69
CA SER A 588 -9.88 -28.16 30.79
C SER A 588 -8.98 -29.40 30.79
N GLU A 589 -9.44 -30.51 30.24
CA GLU A 589 -8.63 -31.73 30.06
C GLU A 589 -7.77 -31.61 28.82
N ARG A 590 -6.47 -31.88 28.95
CA ARG A 590 -5.49 -31.76 27.85
C ARG A 590 -5.84 -32.72 26.69
N GLY A 591 -5.81 -32.17 25.46
CA GLY A 591 -6.09 -32.93 24.24
C GLY A 591 -7.58 -33.18 24.02
N ASN A 592 -8.45 -32.53 24.78
CA ASN A 592 -9.89 -32.62 24.60
C ASN A 592 -10.36 -31.31 23.93
N GLU A 593 -10.42 -31.33 22.58
CA GLU A 593 -10.82 -30.23 21.73
C GLU A 593 -11.93 -30.72 20.81
N ALA A 594 -12.89 -29.84 20.48
CA ALA A 594 -13.94 -30.12 19.52
C ALA A 594 -14.06 -28.93 18.56
N CYS A 595 -14.01 -29.21 17.27
CA CYS A 595 -14.06 -28.18 16.22
C CYS A 595 -15.18 -28.50 15.23
N GLU A 596 -16.00 -27.51 14.88
CA GLU A 596 -17.09 -27.64 13.92
C GLU A 596 -17.44 -26.26 13.30
N HIS A 597 -18.10 -26.27 12.16
CA HIS A 597 -18.59 -25.02 11.53
C HIS A 597 -19.74 -24.40 12.33
N LEU A 598 -19.77 -23.09 12.38
CA LEU A 598 -20.74 -22.32 13.17
C LEU A 598 -22.19 -22.63 12.80
N ASP A 599 -22.50 -22.89 11.54
CA ASP A 599 -23.86 -23.29 11.12
C ASP A 599 -24.28 -24.62 11.73
N THR A 600 -23.38 -25.62 11.76
CA THR A 600 -23.61 -26.90 12.41
C THR A 600 -23.81 -26.72 13.93
N VAL A 601 -22.95 -25.89 14.54
CA VAL A 601 -23.04 -25.60 15.99
C VAL A 601 -24.32 -24.85 16.35
N ARG A 602 -24.80 -23.96 15.48
CA ARG A 602 -26.08 -23.26 15.65
C ARG A 602 -27.26 -24.25 15.56
N ALA A 603 -27.22 -25.19 14.61
CA ALA A 603 -28.25 -26.19 14.42
C ALA A 603 -28.29 -27.18 15.59
N ASP A 604 -27.16 -27.69 16.02
CA ASP A 604 -27.03 -28.58 17.20
C ASP A 604 -25.81 -28.23 18.06
N PRO A 605 -25.96 -27.40 19.09
CA PRO A 605 -24.85 -27.06 19.98
C PRO A 605 -24.18 -28.25 20.68
N LYS A 606 -24.85 -29.41 20.72
CA LYS A 606 -24.29 -30.61 21.38
C LYS A 606 -23.14 -31.22 20.59
N VAL A 607 -22.98 -30.89 19.32
CA VAL A 607 -21.87 -31.40 18.48
C VAL A 607 -20.49 -31.09 19.09
N LEU A 608 -20.35 -29.95 19.77
CA LEU A 608 -19.11 -29.57 20.44
C LEU A 608 -18.98 -30.13 21.87
N THR A 609 -20.06 -30.63 22.50
CA THR A 609 -20.04 -31.01 23.91
C THR A 609 -20.29 -32.49 24.15
N ASN A 610 -20.91 -33.22 23.19
CA ASN A 610 -21.22 -34.64 23.34
C ASN A 610 -19.95 -35.49 23.44
N GLY A 611 -19.93 -36.37 24.46
CA GLY A 611 -18.81 -37.31 24.71
C GLY A 611 -17.53 -36.62 25.18
N ARG A 612 -17.59 -35.35 25.58
CA ARG A 612 -16.47 -34.61 26.10
C ARG A 612 -16.55 -34.46 27.61
N SER A 613 -15.39 -34.60 28.27
CA SER A 613 -15.24 -34.42 29.72
C SER A 613 -14.57 -33.07 30.02
N GLY A 614 -14.85 -32.55 31.19
CA GLY A 614 -14.33 -31.26 31.62
C GLY A 614 -15.15 -30.06 31.16
N ASP A 615 -14.75 -28.89 31.63
CA ASP A 615 -15.37 -27.62 31.28
C ASP A 615 -14.66 -26.94 30.09
N ILE A 616 -15.41 -26.26 29.23
CA ILE A 616 -14.84 -25.44 28.18
C ILE A 616 -14.12 -24.26 28.81
N VAL A 617 -12.83 -24.08 28.52
CA VAL A 617 -11.99 -23.00 29.05
C VAL A 617 -11.81 -21.86 28.06
N SER A 618 -11.84 -22.13 26.76
CA SER A 618 -11.76 -21.13 25.71
C SER A 618 -12.41 -21.57 24.43
N PHE A 619 -12.72 -20.61 23.57
CA PHE A 619 -13.17 -20.84 22.21
C PHE A 619 -12.19 -20.21 21.24
N SER A 620 -11.79 -20.94 20.20
CA SER A 620 -11.04 -20.43 19.07
C SER A 620 -11.97 -20.33 17.86
N LEU A 621 -11.99 -19.17 17.21
CA LEU A 621 -12.80 -18.87 16.03
C LEU A 621 -11.86 -18.67 14.86
N GLU A 622 -12.00 -19.45 13.79
CA GLU A 622 -11.14 -19.36 12.61
C GLU A 622 -11.99 -19.28 11.34
N GLN A 623 -11.59 -18.40 10.41
CA GLN A 623 -12.17 -18.33 9.07
C GLN A 623 -11.05 -18.34 8.03
N ALA A 624 -11.27 -19.11 6.95
CA ALA A 624 -10.32 -19.25 5.85
C ALA A 624 -10.80 -18.45 4.62
N PHE A 625 -9.87 -17.73 4.00
CA PHE A 625 -10.08 -16.93 2.82
C PHE A 625 -9.13 -17.38 1.69
N PRO A 626 -9.45 -17.14 0.42
CA PRO A 626 -8.53 -17.41 -0.67
C PRO A 626 -7.29 -16.51 -0.58
N MET A 627 -6.12 -17.06 -0.88
CA MET A 627 -4.85 -16.34 -0.91
C MET A 627 -4.53 -15.94 -2.35
N GLY A 628 -4.26 -14.65 -2.58
CA GLY A 628 -3.73 -14.17 -3.85
C GLY A 628 -2.28 -14.60 -4.06
N GLY A 629 -1.95 -15.07 -5.24
CA GLY A 629 -0.60 -15.56 -5.56
C GLY A 629 0.35 -14.49 -6.10
N ARG A 630 -0.16 -13.34 -6.57
CA ARG A 630 0.65 -12.30 -7.20
C ARG A 630 1.53 -11.56 -6.19
N ARG A 631 2.72 -11.16 -6.64
CA ARG A 631 3.70 -10.42 -5.84
C ARG A 631 3.20 -9.04 -5.45
N SER A 632 2.56 -8.35 -6.39
CA SER A 632 2.10 -6.97 -6.27
C SER A 632 0.76 -6.77 -7.00
N GLY A 633 0.21 -5.57 -6.96
CA GLY A 633 -1.03 -5.21 -7.61
C GLY A 633 -2.22 -5.14 -6.66
N THR A 634 -3.36 -4.64 -7.15
CA THR A 634 -4.59 -4.45 -6.37
C THR A 634 -5.53 -5.66 -6.45
N ALA A 635 -5.51 -6.41 -7.55
CA ALA A 635 -6.34 -7.60 -7.73
C ALA A 635 -5.52 -8.87 -7.50
N ALA A 636 -6.06 -9.82 -6.70
CA ALA A 636 -5.48 -11.14 -6.46
C ALA A 636 -4.00 -11.15 -5.97
N SER A 637 -3.47 -10.03 -5.46
CA SER A 637 -2.13 -10.03 -4.86
C SER A 637 -2.15 -10.65 -3.46
N PHE A 638 -1.01 -11.17 -3.04
CA PHE A 638 -0.84 -11.71 -1.70
C PHE A 638 -1.16 -10.66 -0.62
N ILE A 639 -0.62 -9.46 -0.77
CA ILE A 639 -0.81 -8.36 0.19
C ILE A 639 -2.28 -7.97 0.28
N THR A 640 -2.97 -7.79 -0.85
CA THR A 640 -4.40 -7.44 -0.87
C THR A 640 -5.23 -8.55 -0.21
N SER A 641 -4.93 -9.83 -0.48
CA SER A 641 -5.66 -10.94 0.16
C SER A 641 -5.46 -10.97 1.67
N VAL A 642 -4.24 -10.77 2.17
CA VAL A 642 -3.95 -10.68 3.60
C VAL A 642 -4.70 -9.51 4.24
N THR A 643 -4.66 -8.35 3.60
CA THR A 643 -5.30 -7.13 4.07
C THR A 643 -6.83 -7.27 4.14
N SER A 644 -7.46 -7.68 3.03
CA SER A 644 -8.92 -7.83 2.95
C SER A 644 -9.45 -8.94 3.86
N SER A 645 -8.72 -10.05 4.01
CA SER A 645 -9.08 -11.12 4.94
C SER A 645 -9.03 -10.65 6.40
N THR A 646 -8.01 -9.86 6.75
CA THR A 646 -7.87 -9.27 8.09
C THR A 646 -9.05 -8.34 8.40
N ASP A 647 -9.44 -7.48 7.46
CA ASP A 647 -10.57 -6.55 7.61
C ASP A 647 -11.90 -7.27 7.71
N ALA A 648 -12.13 -8.24 6.81
CA ALA A 648 -13.36 -9.01 6.81
C ALA A 648 -13.54 -9.77 8.13
N PHE A 649 -12.51 -10.47 8.59
CA PHE A 649 -12.59 -11.22 9.85
C PHE A 649 -12.72 -10.28 11.07
N TYR A 650 -12.02 -9.15 11.09
CA TYR A 650 -12.18 -8.17 12.15
C TYR A 650 -13.63 -7.67 12.21
N GLY A 651 -14.19 -7.23 11.09
CA GLY A 651 -15.52 -6.67 11.02
C GLY A 651 -16.64 -7.67 11.31
N THR A 652 -16.49 -8.91 10.84
CA THR A 652 -17.52 -9.94 10.97
C THR A 652 -17.45 -10.73 12.27
N VAL A 653 -16.25 -10.99 12.79
CA VAL A 653 -16.05 -11.87 13.95
C VAL A 653 -15.55 -11.10 15.17
N VAL A 654 -14.38 -10.45 15.07
CA VAL A 654 -13.72 -9.89 16.25
C VAL A 654 -14.55 -8.77 16.91
N GLN A 655 -15.18 -7.91 16.11
CA GLN A 655 -16.04 -6.83 16.62
C GLN A 655 -17.26 -7.31 17.41
N GLN A 656 -17.74 -8.54 17.15
CA GLN A 656 -18.91 -9.11 17.80
C GLN A 656 -18.57 -9.66 19.18
N LEU A 657 -17.31 -10.07 19.40
CA LEU A 657 -16.87 -10.73 20.63
C LEU A 657 -16.66 -9.73 21.78
N ARG A 658 -17.07 -10.15 22.95
CA ARG A 658 -16.83 -9.44 24.22
C ARG A 658 -16.27 -10.42 25.25
N GLU A 659 -15.37 -9.95 26.07
CA GLU A 659 -14.91 -10.69 27.23
C GLU A 659 -16.09 -10.95 28.18
N TRP A 660 -16.06 -12.11 28.83
CA TRP A 660 -17.01 -12.38 29.88
C TRP A 660 -16.63 -11.61 31.16
N VAL A 661 -17.60 -10.93 31.73
CA VAL A 661 -17.45 -10.22 32.99
C VAL A 661 -18.47 -10.78 33.97
N PRO A 662 -18.05 -11.20 35.21
CA PRO A 662 -18.99 -11.66 36.21
C PRO A 662 -20.02 -10.59 36.57
N ALA A 663 -21.26 -11.03 36.85
CA ALA A 663 -22.30 -10.12 37.29
C ALA A 663 -21.90 -9.44 38.58
N ALA A 664 -22.23 -8.15 38.72
CA ALA A 664 -22.02 -7.46 39.98
C ALA A 664 -22.72 -8.20 41.15
N PRO A 665 -22.08 -8.30 42.35
CA PRO A 665 -22.70 -8.90 43.52
C PRO A 665 -24.06 -8.26 43.81
N LYS A 666 -25.10 -9.08 43.98
CA LYS A 666 -26.42 -8.58 44.38
C LYS A 666 -26.34 -8.14 45.86
N GLN A 667 -26.92 -6.99 46.15
CA GLN A 667 -27.19 -6.63 47.57
C GLN A 667 -28.17 -7.65 48.11
N ASN A 668 -27.88 -8.18 49.31
CA ASN A 668 -28.86 -8.99 50.03
C ASN A 668 -30.10 -8.14 50.24
N GLU A 669 -31.23 -8.55 49.71
CA GLU A 669 -32.52 -7.97 50.06
C GLU A 669 -32.69 -8.16 51.56
N GLN A 670 -32.64 -7.07 52.31
CA GLN A 670 -33.06 -7.10 53.72
C GLN A 670 -34.52 -7.56 53.72
N PRO A 671 -34.90 -8.52 54.56
CA PRO A 671 -36.29 -8.92 54.68
C PRO A 671 -37.08 -7.68 55.04
N ARG A 672 -38.14 -7.36 54.31
CA ARG A 672 -39.07 -6.28 54.64
C ARG A 672 -39.57 -6.52 56.03
N PRO A 673 -39.52 -5.52 56.94
CA PRO A 673 -40.11 -5.67 58.27
C PRO A 673 -41.61 -6.04 58.09
N GLY A 674 -41.98 -7.14 58.71
CA GLY A 674 -43.33 -7.66 58.63
C GLY A 674 -44.35 -6.63 59.10
N THR A 675 -45.38 -6.46 58.32
CA THR A 675 -46.62 -5.82 58.72
C THR A 675 -47.13 -6.55 59.96
N GLN A 676 -47.07 -5.91 61.12
CA GLN A 676 -47.77 -6.35 62.31
C GLN A 676 -49.27 -6.24 61.99
N GLU A 677 -49.93 -7.36 61.84
CA GLU A 677 -51.39 -7.41 62.00
C GLU A 677 -51.76 -7.00 63.42
N SER A 678 -52.38 -5.84 63.55
CA SER A 678 -53.03 -5.46 64.77
C SER A 678 -54.33 -6.24 64.91
N ASP A 679 -54.29 -7.27 65.72
CA ASP A 679 -55.51 -7.85 66.26
C ASP A 679 -56.15 -6.77 67.16
N GLY A 680 -57.30 -6.29 66.77
CA GLY A 680 -58.17 -5.43 67.52
C GLY A 680 -59.25 -6.22 68.20
N GLU A 681 -59.33 -6.01 69.49
CA GLU A 681 -60.57 -6.16 70.24
C GLU A 681 -61.41 -4.91 70.05
#